data_ab996e250a29ad09817b941a7e1b05dd
#
_entry.id   ab996e250a29ad09817b941a7e1b05dd
#
_cell.length_a   1.000
_cell.length_b   1.000
_cell.length_c   1.000
_cell.angle_alpha   90.00
_cell.angle_beta   90.00
_cell.angle_gamma   90.00
#
_symmetry.space_group_name_H-M   'P 1'
#
loop_
_entity.id
_entity.type
_entity.pdbx_description
1 polymer ?
#
loop_
_entity_poly.entity_id
_entity_poly.type
_entity_poly.pdbx_seq_one_letter_code
_entity_poly.pdbx_strand_id
1 'polypeptide(L)'
;MTKLKFFLLLLTWAMTSNAQDSLPKKLSLTEIVVKGKKPPVSFKIDRQVFRAAEYANAANGNAIDLIKNLPSVSVNGQGEINLRGSASFQVLINGRPTQGDPAFVLAQIPASSIENIEMISSPGAAFDADGKSGVINIITKTAPEKGLMVQSNIMLGAPPFNDFDNQRYTSPQRHAADISVGYQKGKLDLSSGFNYLRNDMAGYREGDVNTTIGNIFTSFPSNGERSFKRYNFGGRLSAGLQLDSRNRLEAALYSGKKYQTRVADLLYNNSRKNMLTGAQSSFDYFNKNTAEKQGVFTLASLGSSHQLSKATQLSFSLQYEGADLESLTTNQNLSYPGLKQMIQETINPSTNPLHAYRFKADLTDKKGSRTWQAGYQFRYDEQTGDFLYKYRNAGSFEFTKDPFFSSQVTVRNNIHAGYLQYGHAKGRLSYQAGLRAEQMLRNLSFSDNVPGNRLPLLNLFPSYLIRYALAEKVAIKQSFTRRIKRTNNFELNPFPEREHSETLEQGDPALLPELTGIWELGVEHKLSKGSFTMSLYHQRTKNPIQRVNKVFNDTILGRIFTNAGLAKQTGVEANLTYRVGKVWQMIIGGNIYKYDIRGTLFNGSLPFTNNSWVYSINATQGFSLRENWSLQLGINYLSLRATAQGEDGAFFTPNFSVKKTTKDNRWNFQAQWLFMDAGLGISNIQRITTRGSNFYTTTNYVYEPDQVQLSVGFNLIKKNRKISLPQSEMAEKEF
;
A
#
# COMPACT_ATOMS: atom_id res chain seq x y z
N MET A 1 16.96 -18.33 -23.56
CA MET A 1 18.42 -18.56 -23.50
C MET A 1 19.27 -17.31 -23.74
N THR A 2 18.85 -16.37 -24.54
CA THR A 2 19.57 -15.10 -24.83
C THR A 2 19.63 -14.14 -23.62
N LYS A 3 18.57 -14.07 -22.83
CA LYS A 3 18.42 -13.20 -21.65
C LYS A 3 19.37 -13.59 -20.49
N LEU A 4 19.62 -14.89 -20.32
CA LEU A 4 20.55 -15.40 -19.30
C LEU A 4 22.01 -15.11 -19.64
N LYS A 5 22.36 -15.03 -20.93
CA LYS A 5 23.72 -14.73 -21.42
C LYS A 5 24.14 -13.28 -21.14
N PHE A 6 23.21 -12.32 -21.21
CA PHE A 6 23.50 -10.91 -20.93
C PHE A 6 23.78 -10.66 -19.45
N PHE A 7 23.07 -11.34 -18.58
CA PHE A 7 23.27 -11.24 -17.13
C PHE A 7 24.60 -11.91 -16.68
N LEU A 8 24.97 -13.03 -17.31
CA LEU A 8 26.26 -13.68 -17.08
C LEU A 8 27.44 -12.83 -17.57
N LEU A 9 27.28 -12.05 -18.65
CA LEU A 9 28.33 -11.14 -19.15
C LEU A 9 28.61 -9.98 -18.19
N LEU A 10 27.59 -9.45 -17.52
CA LEU A 10 27.74 -8.43 -16.47
C LEU A 10 28.43 -8.97 -15.21
N LEU A 11 28.21 -10.25 -14.88
CA LEU A 11 28.88 -10.91 -13.76
C LEU A 11 30.37 -11.19 -14.02
N THR A 12 30.75 -11.49 -15.27
CA THR A 12 32.14 -11.75 -15.64
C THR A 12 33.00 -10.49 -15.65
N TRP A 13 32.40 -9.32 -15.98
CA TRP A 13 33.16 -8.06 -15.98
C TRP A 13 33.45 -7.54 -14.55
N ALA A 14 32.68 -7.96 -13.56
CA ALA A 14 32.89 -7.60 -12.16
C ALA A 14 33.98 -8.43 -11.45
N MET A 15 34.49 -9.51 -12.08
CA MET A 15 35.47 -10.42 -11.45
C MET A 15 36.93 -10.17 -11.83
N THR A 16 37.26 -9.20 -12.70
CA THR A 16 38.62 -8.94 -13.18
C THR A 16 39.34 -7.78 -12.52
N SER A 17 39.06 -7.46 -11.23
CA SER A 17 39.88 -6.49 -10.50
C SER A 17 40.98 -7.22 -9.71
N ASN A 18 42.22 -7.05 -10.16
CA ASN A 18 43.41 -7.62 -9.56
C ASN A 18 43.63 -7.18 -8.12
N ALA A 19 43.91 -8.15 -7.25
CA ALA A 19 44.39 -7.94 -5.90
C ALA A 19 45.91 -7.60 -5.94
N GLN A 20 46.28 -6.47 -5.39
CA GLN A 20 47.65 -6.12 -5.09
C GLN A 20 47.96 -6.37 -3.62
N ASP A 21 48.85 -7.32 -3.35
CA ASP A 21 49.35 -7.65 -2.01
C ASP A 21 50.12 -6.48 -1.39
N SER A 22 49.74 -6.07 -0.18
CA SER A 22 50.56 -5.20 0.67
C SER A 22 50.79 -5.85 2.03
N LEU A 23 52.05 -5.89 2.42
CA LEU A 23 52.65 -6.44 3.62
C LEU A 23 51.99 -5.97 4.95
N PRO A 24 52.05 -6.79 6.03
CA PRO A 24 51.31 -6.52 7.24
C PRO A 24 51.99 -5.46 8.12
N LYS A 25 51.25 -4.41 8.44
CA LYS A 25 51.58 -3.46 9.52
C LYS A 25 51.18 -4.02 10.89
N LYS A 26 52.11 -3.91 11.86
CA LYS A 26 51.91 -4.30 13.26
C LYS A 26 50.58 -3.76 13.82
N LEU A 27 49.73 -4.66 14.30
CA LEU A 27 48.50 -4.40 15.00
C LEU A 27 48.78 -4.04 16.46
N SER A 28 48.47 -2.84 16.86
CA SER A 28 48.20 -2.52 18.27
C SER A 28 46.78 -3.06 18.58
N LEU A 29 46.67 -3.85 19.64
CA LEU A 29 45.39 -4.40 20.14
C LEU A 29 44.48 -3.23 20.56
N THR A 30 43.57 -2.82 19.68
CA THR A 30 42.42 -1.97 20.03
C THR A 30 41.28 -2.89 20.49
N GLU A 31 40.75 -2.60 21.64
CA GLU A 31 39.61 -3.26 22.25
C GLU A 31 38.53 -3.60 21.21
N ILE A 32 38.29 -4.87 20.92
CA ILE A 32 37.26 -5.33 19.98
C ILE A 32 35.93 -5.25 20.72
N VAL A 33 35.23 -4.13 20.58
CA VAL A 33 33.82 -4.06 20.94
C VAL A 33 33.03 -4.87 19.91
N VAL A 34 32.74 -6.11 20.22
CA VAL A 34 31.84 -6.96 19.44
C VAL A 34 30.42 -6.38 19.56
N LYS A 35 30.08 -5.43 18.71
CA LYS A 35 28.68 -5.05 18.50
C LYS A 35 27.98 -6.19 17.79
N GLY A 36 27.27 -7.04 18.50
CA GLY A 36 26.37 -8.03 17.92
C GLY A 36 25.44 -7.33 16.91
N LYS A 37 25.37 -7.84 15.67
CA LYS A 37 24.37 -7.35 14.70
C LYS A 37 22.98 -7.60 15.30
N LYS A 38 22.23 -6.52 15.48
CA LYS A 38 20.85 -6.61 15.97
C LYS A 38 20.03 -7.51 15.02
N PRO A 39 19.03 -8.29 15.50
CA PRO A 39 18.25 -9.18 14.66
C PRO A 39 17.47 -8.39 13.57
N PRO A 40 17.24 -8.96 12.38
CA PRO A 40 16.53 -8.29 11.28
C PRO A 40 15.08 -7.97 11.63
N VAL A 41 14.46 -8.77 12.48
CA VAL A 41 13.12 -8.58 13.01
C VAL A 41 13.17 -8.61 14.53
N SER A 42 12.50 -7.67 15.18
CA SER A 42 12.33 -7.64 16.63
C SER A 42 10.84 -7.54 16.99
N PHE A 43 10.48 -8.06 18.18
CA PHE A 43 9.10 -8.10 18.63
C PHE A 43 8.95 -7.20 19.86
N LYS A 44 7.97 -6.29 19.77
CA LYS A 44 7.39 -5.61 20.93
C LYS A 44 6.06 -6.31 21.27
N ILE A 45 5.44 -5.96 22.38
CA ILE A 45 4.21 -6.60 22.81
C ILE A 45 3.10 -6.51 21.74
N ASP A 46 3.00 -5.36 21.04
CA ASP A 46 1.94 -5.01 20.10
C ASP A 46 2.35 -5.04 18.63
N ARG A 47 3.66 -5.14 18.32
CA ARG A 47 4.16 -4.97 16.94
C ARG A 47 5.39 -5.79 16.60
N GLN A 48 5.55 -6.04 15.31
CA GLN A 48 6.78 -6.55 14.71
C GLN A 48 7.53 -5.38 14.08
N VAL A 49 8.84 -5.30 14.30
CA VAL A 49 9.70 -4.23 13.78
C VAL A 49 10.70 -4.83 12.81
N PHE A 50 10.57 -4.47 11.56
CA PHE A 50 11.42 -4.89 10.44
C PHE A 50 12.44 -3.80 10.13
N ARG A 51 13.71 -4.15 10.06
CA ARG A 51 14.78 -3.20 9.73
C ARG A 51 14.93 -3.08 8.23
N ALA A 52 14.78 -1.87 7.70
CA ALA A 52 14.93 -1.61 6.28
C ALA A 52 16.32 -2.01 5.75
N ALA A 53 17.38 -1.77 6.53
CA ALA A 53 18.76 -2.08 6.14
C ALA A 53 19.05 -3.57 5.88
N GLU A 54 18.20 -4.48 6.34
CA GLU A 54 18.35 -5.93 6.14
C GLU A 54 17.83 -6.39 4.78
N TYR A 55 17.15 -5.53 4.03
CA TYR A 55 16.66 -5.80 2.68
C TYR A 55 17.57 -5.14 1.65
N ALA A 56 17.99 -5.89 0.62
CA ALA A 56 18.88 -5.36 -0.40
C ALA A 56 18.25 -4.19 -1.18
N ASN A 57 16.94 -4.25 -1.41
CA ASN A 57 16.17 -3.21 -2.10
C ASN A 57 15.85 -1.96 -1.25
N ALA A 58 16.32 -1.89 0.02
CA ALA A 58 16.15 -0.70 0.85
C ALA A 58 16.92 0.55 0.35
N ALA A 59 17.80 0.39 -0.59
CA ALA A 59 18.55 1.51 -1.17
C ALA A 59 17.79 2.24 -2.28
N ASN A 60 16.79 1.59 -2.89
CA ASN A 60 16.13 2.02 -4.12
C ASN A 60 14.62 1.94 -4.03
N GLY A 61 13.95 2.70 -4.91
CA GLY A 61 12.51 2.71 -4.99
C GLY A 61 11.86 3.46 -3.83
N ASN A 62 10.68 3.04 -3.47
CA ASN A 62 9.85 3.66 -2.43
C ASN A 62 9.47 2.66 -1.32
N ALA A 63 8.66 3.11 -0.37
CA ALA A 63 8.23 2.27 0.76
C ALA A 63 7.47 1.01 0.30
N ILE A 64 6.75 1.05 -0.83
CA ILE A 64 6.05 -0.13 -1.39
C ILE A 64 7.04 -1.24 -1.69
N ASP A 65 8.20 -0.89 -2.27
CA ASP A 65 9.24 -1.85 -2.63
C ASP A 65 9.85 -2.57 -1.44
N LEU A 66 9.86 -1.93 -0.27
CA LEU A 66 10.24 -2.57 0.98
C LEU A 66 9.11 -3.42 1.57
N ILE A 67 7.90 -2.85 1.63
CA ILE A 67 6.74 -3.46 2.27
C ILE A 67 6.34 -4.77 1.58
N LYS A 68 6.49 -4.87 0.26
CA LYS A 68 6.18 -6.12 -0.49
C LYS A 68 7.03 -7.33 -0.07
N ASN A 69 8.16 -7.11 0.62
CA ASN A 69 8.98 -8.20 1.17
C ASN A 69 8.59 -8.60 2.59
N LEU A 70 7.63 -7.88 3.21
CA LEU A 70 7.21 -8.19 4.57
C LEU A 70 6.26 -9.39 4.57
N PRO A 71 6.32 -10.24 5.61
CA PRO A 71 5.32 -11.26 5.84
C PRO A 71 3.92 -10.66 5.91
N SER A 72 2.90 -11.44 5.54
CA SER A 72 1.48 -11.04 5.56
C SER A 72 1.09 -9.92 4.58
N VAL A 73 2.04 -9.40 3.82
CA VAL A 73 1.78 -8.41 2.77
C VAL A 73 1.78 -9.12 1.42
N SER A 74 0.79 -8.85 0.61
CA SER A 74 0.77 -9.24 -0.81
C SER A 74 0.55 -8.00 -1.66
N VAL A 75 1.13 -8.01 -2.85
CA VAL A 75 0.92 -6.95 -3.85
C VAL A 75 0.39 -7.63 -5.10
N ASN A 76 -0.77 -7.19 -5.59
CA ASN A 76 -1.34 -7.74 -6.82
C ASN A 76 -0.72 -7.05 -8.05
N GLY A 77 -1.09 -7.51 -9.23
CA GLY A 77 -0.58 -6.96 -10.48
C GLY A 77 -0.96 -5.49 -10.73
N GLN A 78 -2.00 -4.98 -10.10
CA GLN A 78 -2.39 -3.56 -10.19
C GLN A 78 -1.56 -2.66 -9.26
N GLY A 79 -0.70 -3.26 -8.42
CA GLY A 79 0.10 -2.56 -7.43
C GLY A 79 -0.65 -2.29 -6.12
N GLU A 80 -1.82 -2.89 -5.93
CA GLU A 80 -2.54 -2.79 -4.66
C GLU A 80 -1.84 -3.61 -3.59
N ILE A 81 -1.60 -2.97 -2.46
CA ILE A 81 -0.99 -3.60 -1.30
C ILE A 81 -2.11 -4.15 -0.41
N ASN A 82 -2.00 -5.43 -0.10
CA ASN A 82 -2.90 -6.09 0.82
C ASN A 82 -2.14 -6.55 2.07
N LEU A 83 -2.62 -6.19 3.23
CA LEU A 83 -2.20 -6.74 4.50
C LEU A 83 -3.22 -7.79 4.93
N ARG A 84 -2.80 -9.06 5.03
CA ARG A 84 -3.70 -10.20 5.32
C ARG A 84 -4.93 -10.27 4.40
N GLY A 85 -4.72 -10.05 3.11
CA GLY A 85 -5.77 -10.12 2.09
C GLY A 85 -6.71 -8.92 2.03
N SER A 86 -6.40 -7.79 2.71
CA SER A 86 -7.20 -6.56 2.66
C SER A 86 -6.33 -5.34 2.37
N ALA A 87 -6.76 -4.51 1.42
CA ALA A 87 -6.13 -3.21 1.13
C ALA A 87 -6.41 -2.15 2.20
N SER A 88 -7.34 -2.39 3.12
CA SER A 88 -7.71 -1.43 4.17
C SER A 88 -6.81 -1.60 5.40
N PHE A 89 -5.63 -1.03 5.37
CA PHE A 89 -4.75 -0.85 6.52
C PHE A 89 -4.40 0.63 6.70
N GLN A 90 -4.04 1.04 7.91
CA GLN A 90 -3.64 2.41 8.16
C GLN A 90 -2.13 2.57 8.00
N VAL A 91 -1.71 3.64 7.31
CA VAL A 91 -0.31 4.04 7.24
C VAL A 91 -0.03 5.13 8.28
N LEU A 92 1.05 4.95 9.04
CA LEU A 92 1.61 6.00 9.88
C LEU A 92 3.00 6.37 9.36
N ILE A 93 3.34 7.64 9.47
CA ILE A 93 4.70 8.14 9.27
C ILE A 93 5.21 8.68 10.60
N ASN A 94 6.22 8.02 11.18
CA ASN A 94 6.74 8.34 12.52
C ASN A 94 5.64 8.42 13.60
N GLY A 95 4.70 7.47 13.56
CA GLY A 95 3.58 7.39 14.48
C GLY A 95 2.40 8.31 14.16
N ARG A 96 2.46 9.13 13.12
CA ARG A 96 1.39 10.05 12.70
C ARG A 96 0.56 9.42 11.59
N PRO A 97 -0.75 9.24 11.77
CA PRO A 97 -1.61 8.62 10.78
C PRO A 97 -1.81 9.52 9.56
N THR A 98 -1.87 8.90 8.37
CA THR A 98 -2.26 9.53 7.12
C THR A 98 -3.70 9.16 6.77
N GLN A 99 -4.38 9.98 5.97
CA GLN A 99 -5.76 9.74 5.53
C GLN A 99 -5.87 9.37 4.06
N GLY A 100 -4.84 9.68 3.27
CA GLY A 100 -4.77 9.33 1.86
C GLY A 100 -4.72 7.82 1.64
N ASP A 101 -4.95 7.41 0.41
CA ASP A 101 -4.79 6.02 -0.02
C ASP A 101 -3.40 5.48 0.37
N PRO A 102 -3.30 4.32 1.04
CA PRO A 102 -2.03 3.77 1.49
C PRO A 102 -0.98 3.63 0.39
N ALA A 103 -1.36 3.16 -0.80
CA ALA A 103 -0.43 3.00 -1.91
C ALA A 103 0.06 4.36 -2.42
N PHE A 104 -0.82 5.37 -2.44
CA PHE A 104 -0.44 6.73 -2.80
C PHE A 104 0.59 7.32 -1.84
N VAL A 105 0.37 7.21 -0.53
CA VAL A 105 1.28 7.73 0.51
C VAL A 105 2.62 7.00 0.48
N LEU A 106 2.59 5.67 0.44
CA LEU A 106 3.80 4.83 0.46
C LEU A 106 4.67 5.01 -0.80
N ALA A 107 4.05 5.25 -1.96
CA ALA A 107 4.78 5.53 -3.20
C ALA A 107 5.66 6.79 -3.13
N GLN A 108 5.37 7.70 -2.21
CA GLN A 108 6.06 8.96 -2.08
C GLN A 108 7.22 8.94 -1.07
N ILE A 109 7.37 7.85 -0.30
CA ILE A 109 8.42 7.71 0.71
C ILE A 109 9.58 6.93 0.10
N PRO A 110 10.77 7.54 -0.11
CA PRO A 110 11.93 6.82 -0.62
C PRO A 110 12.35 5.69 0.33
N ALA A 111 12.60 4.51 -0.20
CA ALA A 111 13.06 3.36 0.59
C ALA A 111 14.36 3.68 1.36
N SER A 112 15.25 4.46 0.74
CA SER A 112 16.52 4.93 1.32
C SER A 112 16.34 5.73 2.63
N SER A 113 15.20 6.42 2.79
CA SER A 113 14.89 7.22 3.98
C SER A 113 14.32 6.41 5.14
N ILE A 114 13.98 5.14 4.94
CA ILE A 114 13.33 4.31 5.96
C ILE A 114 14.38 3.65 6.85
N GLU A 115 14.19 3.72 8.16
CA GLU A 115 14.98 3.02 9.16
C GLU A 115 14.32 1.67 9.52
N ASN A 116 13.05 1.72 9.91
CA ASN A 116 12.28 0.56 10.31
C ASN A 116 10.85 0.63 9.77
N ILE A 117 10.24 -0.54 9.61
CA ILE A 117 8.83 -0.68 9.35
C ILE A 117 8.22 -1.44 10.53
N GLU A 118 7.26 -0.84 11.22
CA GLU A 118 6.53 -1.48 12.30
C GLU A 118 5.19 -2.00 11.78
N MET A 119 4.94 -3.28 11.92
CA MET A 119 3.67 -3.91 11.55
C MET A 119 2.88 -4.26 12.81
N ILE A 120 1.67 -3.72 12.92
CA ILE A 120 0.80 -3.83 14.09
C ILE A 120 -0.49 -4.51 13.64
N SER A 121 -0.61 -5.81 13.89
CA SER A 121 -1.76 -6.62 13.45
C SER A 121 -3.00 -6.40 14.32
N SER A 122 -2.80 -6.13 15.61
CA SER A 122 -3.87 -5.92 16.58
C SER A 122 -3.67 -4.58 17.31
N PRO A 123 -3.94 -3.44 16.66
CA PRO A 123 -3.74 -2.13 17.27
C PRO A 123 -4.64 -1.91 18.49
N GLY A 124 -4.08 -1.33 19.56
CA GLY A 124 -4.80 -0.97 20.75
C GLY A 124 -5.66 0.29 20.61
N ALA A 125 -6.37 0.68 21.66
CA ALA A 125 -7.33 1.80 21.68
C ALA A 125 -6.69 3.18 21.42
N ALA A 126 -5.40 3.34 21.66
CA ALA A 126 -4.64 4.57 21.38
C ALA A 126 -4.45 4.88 19.89
N PHE A 127 -4.59 3.85 19.03
CA PHE A 127 -4.57 4.03 17.58
C PHE A 127 -5.94 4.46 17.05
N ASP A 128 -5.96 5.20 15.94
CA ASP A 128 -7.19 5.45 15.20
C ASP A 128 -7.85 4.12 14.82
N ALA A 129 -9.18 4.04 14.89
CA ALA A 129 -9.90 2.82 14.57
C ALA A 129 -9.88 2.44 13.09
N ASP A 130 -9.44 3.35 12.21
CA ASP A 130 -9.36 3.13 10.77
C ASP A 130 -8.29 2.09 10.39
N GLY A 131 -8.50 1.40 9.25
CA GLY A 131 -7.63 0.32 8.78
C GLY A 131 -8.01 -1.04 9.38
N LYS A 132 -8.94 -1.73 8.73
CA LYS A 132 -9.52 -3.00 9.23
C LYS A 132 -8.54 -4.16 9.33
N SER A 133 -7.41 -4.14 8.61
CA SER A 133 -6.42 -5.23 8.64
C SER A 133 -5.18 -4.92 9.50
N GLY A 134 -5.10 -3.74 10.10
CA GLY A 134 -4.00 -3.34 10.97
C GLY A 134 -3.35 -2.02 10.60
N VAL A 135 -2.14 -1.82 11.10
CA VAL A 135 -1.37 -0.58 10.92
C VAL A 135 0.05 -0.90 10.46
N ILE A 136 0.53 -0.15 9.48
CA ILE A 136 1.94 -0.12 9.06
C ILE A 136 2.51 1.25 9.40
N ASN A 137 3.50 1.29 10.29
CA ASN A 137 4.16 2.52 10.69
C ASN A 137 5.57 2.58 10.07
N ILE A 138 5.80 3.60 9.25
CA ILE A 138 7.09 3.87 8.61
C ILE A 138 7.90 4.77 9.53
N ILE A 139 9.01 4.26 10.04
CA ILE A 139 9.96 5.04 10.83
C ILE A 139 11.07 5.51 9.90
N THR A 140 11.19 6.81 9.75
CA THR A 140 12.25 7.41 8.91
C THR A 140 13.54 7.56 9.69
N LYS A 141 14.68 7.55 8.98
CA LYS A 141 15.99 7.77 9.55
C LYS A 141 16.12 9.17 10.10
N THR A 142 16.74 9.27 11.25
CA THR A 142 17.09 10.55 11.89
C THR A 142 18.61 10.77 11.87
N ALA A 143 19.04 12.02 11.91
CA ALA A 143 20.45 12.33 12.05
C ALA A 143 21.00 11.76 13.38
N PRO A 144 22.25 11.26 13.41
CA PRO A 144 22.87 10.85 14.66
C PRO A 144 23.05 12.04 15.59
N GLU A 145 22.98 11.80 16.90
CA GLU A 145 23.24 12.85 17.89
C GLU A 145 24.51 13.64 17.55
N LYS A 146 24.40 14.99 17.45
CA LYS A 146 25.47 15.94 17.09
C LYS A 146 26.16 15.62 15.77
N GLY A 147 25.41 15.53 14.67
CA GLY A 147 26.01 15.18 13.37
C GLY A 147 25.23 15.64 12.16
N LEU A 148 25.88 15.48 11.01
CA LEU A 148 25.32 15.65 9.68
C LEU A 148 25.11 14.27 9.05
N MET A 149 23.94 14.05 8.48
CA MET A 149 23.62 12.92 7.63
C MET A 149 23.23 13.43 6.25
N VAL A 150 23.84 12.87 5.22
CA VAL A 150 23.44 13.10 3.83
C VAL A 150 23.27 11.73 3.18
N GLN A 151 22.12 11.53 2.57
CA GLN A 151 21.83 10.33 1.78
C GLN A 151 21.33 10.78 0.40
N SER A 152 21.82 10.17 -0.65
CA SER A 152 21.31 10.37 -1.99
C SER A 152 21.27 9.04 -2.73
N ASN A 153 20.38 8.94 -3.68
CA ASN A 153 20.27 7.78 -4.55
C ASN A 153 19.81 8.20 -5.94
N ILE A 154 20.35 7.54 -6.96
CA ILE A 154 19.96 7.68 -8.36
C ILE A 154 19.68 6.28 -8.90
N MET A 155 18.60 6.13 -9.64
CA MET A 155 18.21 4.88 -10.29
C MET A 155 17.89 5.11 -11.76
N LEU A 156 18.32 4.19 -12.60
CA LEU A 156 17.99 4.11 -14.03
C LEU A 156 17.47 2.71 -14.33
N GLY A 157 16.38 2.61 -15.07
CA GLY A 157 15.80 1.35 -15.54
C GLY A 157 16.00 1.16 -17.04
N ALA A 158 16.20 -0.08 -17.43
CA ALA A 158 16.25 -0.46 -18.84
C ALA A 158 14.86 -0.36 -19.49
N PRO A 159 14.79 -0.16 -20.81
CA PRO A 159 13.55 -0.29 -21.57
C PRO A 159 13.02 -1.73 -21.51
N PRO A 160 11.74 -1.98 -21.85
CA PRO A 160 11.18 -3.32 -21.94
C PRO A 160 11.97 -4.23 -22.88
N PHE A 161 12.06 -5.53 -22.51
CA PHE A 161 12.66 -6.54 -23.39
C PHE A 161 11.65 -7.17 -24.34
N ASN A 162 10.35 -7.07 -24.01
CA ASN A 162 9.26 -7.55 -24.84
C ASN A 162 8.60 -6.38 -25.54
N ASP A 163 8.22 -6.59 -26.80
CA ASP A 163 7.34 -5.69 -27.51
C ASP A 163 5.89 -5.97 -27.09
N PHE A 164 5.18 -4.93 -26.66
CA PHE A 164 3.76 -4.98 -26.28
C PHE A 164 2.87 -4.40 -27.39
N ASP A 165 3.41 -4.24 -28.60
CA ASP A 165 2.70 -3.66 -29.76
C ASP A 165 2.03 -2.31 -29.45
N ASN A 166 2.72 -1.49 -28.68
CA ASN A 166 2.22 -0.23 -28.16
C ASN A 166 2.38 0.89 -29.19
N GLN A 167 1.40 1.05 -30.07
CA GLN A 167 1.46 2.03 -31.17
C GLN A 167 1.42 3.50 -30.69
N ARG A 168 0.82 3.78 -29.53
CA ARG A 168 0.68 5.14 -28.99
C ARG A 168 1.67 5.48 -27.88
N TYR A 169 2.26 4.48 -27.26
CA TYR A 169 3.06 4.67 -26.08
C TYR A 169 4.55 4.72 -26.42
N THR A 170 5.20 5.81 -26.06
CA THR A 170 6.67 5.86 -26.09
C THR A 170 7.22 4.84 -25.11
N SER A 171 8.39 4.26 -25.41
CA SER A 171 9.04 3.27 -24.55
C SER A 171 9.02 3.70 -23.09
N PRO A 172 8.58 2.81 -22.14
CA PRO A 172 8.53 3.09 -20.72
C PRO A 172 9.85 3.62 -20.17
N GLN A 173 9.79 4.72 -19.44
CA GLN A 173 10.94 5.36 -18.81
C GLN A 173 10.95 5.08 -17.32
N ARG A 174 12.13 4.73 -16.78
CA ARG A 174 12.32 4.43 -15.37
C ARG A 174 13.57 5.12 -14.86
N HIS A 175 13.39 6.13 -14.03
CA HIS A 175 14.50 6.81 -13.39
C HIS A 175 14.02 7.50 -12.10
N ALA A 176 14.91 7.53 -11.12
CA ALA A 176 14.64 8.16 -9.84
C ALA A 176 15.88 8.90 -9.32
N ALA A 177 15.63 9.92 -8.55
CA ALA A 177 16.63 10.59 -7.74
C ALA A 177 16.03 10.99 -6.40
N ASP A 178 16.74 10.74 -5.32
CA ASP A 178 16.38 11.21 -3.99
C ASP A 178 17.58 11.75 -3.24
N ILE A 179 17.34 12.75 -2.40
CA ILE A 179 18.30 13.30 -1.45
C ILE A 179 17.63 13.54 -0.11
N SER A 180 18.33 13.24 0.95
CA SER A 180 17.92 13.50 2.33
C SER A 180 19.09 14.07 3.11
N VAL A 181 18.83 15.14 3.83
CA VAL A 181 19.80 15.79 4.70
C VAL A 181 19.21 15.86 6.10
N GLY A 182 19.95 15.39 7.08
CA GLY A 182 19.61 15.49 8.50
C GLY A 182 20.72 16.19 9.25
N TYR A 183 20.36 17.10 10.13
CA TYR A 183 21.31 17.83 10.97
C TYR A 183 20.79 17.90 12.39
N GLN A 184 21.64 17.48 13.34
CA GLN A 184 21.33 17.57 14.76
C GLN A 184 22.46 18.26 15.50
N LYS A 185 22.14 19.30 16.25
CA LYS A 185 23.09 20.02 17.12
C LYS A 185 22.38 20.56 18.36
N GLY A 186 22.83 20.11 19.52
CA GLY A 186 22.26 20.56 20.80
C GLY A 186 20.77 20.23 20.90
N LYS A 187 19.95 21.25 21.02
CA LYS A 187 18.48 21.13 21.16
C LYS A 187 17.73 21.06 19.83
N LEU A 188 18.40 21.27 18.72
CA LEU A 188 17.79 21.37 17.39
C LEU A 188 18.07 20.13 16.58
N ASP A 189 17.03 19.58 15.99
CA ASP A 189 17.01 18.48 15.04
C ASP A 189 16.29 18.96 13.77
N LEU A 190 16.96 18.91 12.63
CA LEU A 190 16.41 19.31 11.34
C LEU A 190 16.56 18.16 10.35
N SER A 191 15.56 17.91 9.55
CA SER A 191 15.71 17.07 8.38
C SER A 191 14.97 17.64 7.18
N SER A 192 15.57 17.46 6.00
CA SER A 192 15.03 17.85 4.72
C SER A 192 15.24 16.72 3.72
N GLY A 193 14.39 16.63 2.74
CA GLY A 193 14.57 15.69 1.64
C GLY A 193 13.72 16.05 0.45
N PHE A 194 14.21 15.62 -0.70
CA PHE A 194 13.51 15.71 -1.98
C PHE A 194 13.59 14.36 -2.66
N ASN A 195 12.55 13.97 -3.38
CA ASN A 195 12.52 12.78 -4.20
C ASN A 195 11.80 13.03 -5.52
N TYR A 196 12.28 12.36 -6.54
CA TYR A 196 11.65 12.23 -7.84
C TYR A 196 11.70 10.75 -8.26
N LEU A 197 10.59 10.22 -8.74
CA LEU A 197 10.50 8.88 -9.30
C LEU A 197 9.63 8.89 -10.55
N ARG A 198 10.15 8.40 -11.65
CA ARG A 198 9.38 7.98 -12.82
C ARG A 198 9.48 6.47 -12.96
N ASN A 199 8.33 5.80 -13.06
CA ASN A 199 8.25 4.34 -13.17
C ASN A 199 7.10 3.96 -14.11
N ASP A 200 7.33 4.13 -15.40
CA ASP A 200 6.40 3.75 -16.46
C ASP A 200 6.32 2.23 -16.56
N MET A 201 5.23 1.72 -17.10
CA MET A 201 5.01 0.29 -17.28
C MET A 201 4.21 0.06 -18.56
N ALA A 202 4.72 -0.79 -19.44
CA ALA A 202 3.97 -1.34 -20.56
C ALA A 202 3.06 -2.48 -20.05
N GLY A 203 2.06 -2.80 -20.83
CA GLY A 203 1.16 -3.91 -20.51
C GLY A 203 0.10 -4.12 -21.57
N TYR A 204 -0.64 -5.20 -21.39
CA TYR A 204 -1.67 -5.66 -22.30
C TYR A 204 -2.93 -6.06 -21.52
N ARG A 205 -4.09 -5.94 -22.13
CA ARG A 205 -5.36 -6.37 -21.58
C ARG A 205 -6.10 -7.24 -22.58
N GLU A 206 -6.64 -8.35 -22.09
CA GLU A 206 -7.62 -9.18 -22.78
C GLU A 206 -8.91 -9.19 -21.95
N GLY A 207 -10.04 -9.04 -22.59
CA GLY A 207 -11.36 -9.11 -21.96
C GLY A 207 -12.30 -10.00 -22.76
N ASP A 208 -13.07 -10.82 -22.04
CA ASP A 208 -14.20 -11.55 -22.59
C ASP A 208 -15.44 -11.18 -21.80
N VAL A 209 -16.39 -10.52 -22.46
CA VAL A 209 -17.61 -10.00 -21.82
C VAL A 209 -18.82 -10.43 -22.62
N ASN A 210 -19.81 -10.99 -21.89
CA ASN A 210 -21.08 -11.43 -22.47
C ASN A 210 -22.24 -10.91 -21.63
N THR A 211 -23.30 -10.47 -22.30
CA THR A 211 -24.56 -10.06 -21.67
C THR A 211 -25.75 -10.76 -22.32
N THR A 212 -26.84 -10.91 -21.56
CA THR A 212 -28.11 -11.42 -22.06
C THR A 212 -29.24 -10.50 -21.60
N ILE A 213 -29.98 -9.90 -22.54
CA ILE A 213 -31.16 -9.07 -22.28
C ILE A 213 -32.33 -9.62 -23.05
N GLY A 214 -33.32 -10.17 -22.34
CA GLY A 214 -34.41 -10.92 -22.98
C GLY A 214 -33.87 -12.08 -23.81
N ASN A 215 -34.13 -12.05 -25.10
CA ASN A 215 -33.66 -13.09 -26.05
C ASN A 215 -32.39 -12.69 -26.81
N ILE A 216 -31.75 -11.57 -26.45
CA ILE A 216 -30.54 -11.09 -27.11
C ILE A 216 -29.33 -11.44 -26.28
N PHE A 217 -28.48 -12.29 -26.86
CA PHE A 217 -27.13 -12.56 -26.34
C PHE A 217 -26.13 -11.70 -27.09
N THR A 218 -25.32 -10.94 -26.34
CA THR A 218 -24.25 -10.09 -26.88
C THR A 218 -22.91 -10.54 -26.30
N SER A 219 -21.93 -10.77 -27.18
CA SER A 219 -20.53 -11.03 -26.83
C SER A 219 -19.68 -9.87 -27.35
N PHE A 220 -18.82 -9.33 -26.50
CA PHE A 220 -17.95 -8.18 -26.85
C PHE A 220 -16.56 -8.34 -26.26
N PRO A 221 -15.80 -9.37 -26.73
CA PRO A 221 -14.41 -9.53 -26.34
C PRO A 221 -13.57 -8.34 -26.78
N SER A 222 -12.53 -8.06 -26.01
CA SER A 222 -11.62 -6.95 -26.28
C SER A 222 -10.17 -7.35 -26.00
N ASN A 223 -9.26 -6.80 -26.79
CA ASN A 223 -7.82 -6.94 -26.56
C ASN A 223 -7.06 -5.69 -26.98
N GLY A 224 -5.90 -5.48 -26.39
CA GLY A 224 -5.02 -4.38 -26.74
C GLY A 224 -4.15 -3.85 -25.63
N GLU A 225 -3.58 -2.68 -25.85
CA GLU A 225 -2.67 -2.02 -24.94
C GLU A 225 -3.30 -1.66 -23.61
N ARG A 226 -2.53 -1.80 -22.53
CA ARG A 226 -2.82 -1.21 -21.23
C ARG A 226 -1.54 -0.79 -20.53
N SER A 227 -1.10 0.41 -20.84
CA SER A 227 0.18 0.97 -20.39
C SER A 227 -0.02 2.15 -19.43
N PHE A 228 1.03 2.45 -18.64
CA PHE A 228 1.00 3.50 -17.65
C PHE A 228 2.25 4.38 -17.72
N LYS A 229 2.06 5.70 -17.74
CA LYS A 229 3.08 6.69 -17.36
C LYS A 229 2.85 7.08 -15.92
N ARG A 230 3.87 6.98 -15.08
CA ARG A 230 3.75 7.28 -13.66
C ARG A 230 4.98 8.03 -13.18
N TYR A 231 4.78 9.24 -12.66
CA TYR A 231 5.85 9.93 -11.96
C TYR A 231 5.31 10.65 -10.73
N ASN A 232 6.18 10.81 -9.76
CA ASN A 232 5.94 11.57 -8.56
C ASN A 232 7.20 12.31 -8.13
N PHE A 233 7.00 13.45 -7.51
CA PHE A 233 8.06 14.19 -6.84
C PHE A 233 7.51 14.79 -5.56
N GLY A 234 8.38 14.96 -4.57
CA GLY A 234 7.97 15.49 -3.29
C GLY A 234 9.13 16.04 -2.48
N GLY A 235 8.79 16.96 -1.60
CA GLY A 235 9.69 17.55 -0.62
C GLY A 235 9.18 17.28 0.79
N ARG A 236 10.12 17.09 1.72
CA ARG A 236 9.83 16.96 3.15
C ARG A 236 10.75 17.82 3.97
N LEU A 237 10.21 18.42 5.01
CA LEU A 237 10.94 19.18 6.01
C LEU A 237 10.46 18.73 7.38
N SER A 238 11.35 18.58 8.34
CA SER A 238 10.97 18.41 9.72
C SER A 238 11.95 19.12 10.64
N ALA A 239 11.43 19.66 11.74
CA ALA A 239 12.19 20.33 12.79
C ALA A 239 11.72 19.83 14.14
N GLY A 240 12.67 19.49 15.01
CA GLY A 240 12.45 19.18 16.42
C GLY A 240 13.26 20.14 17.28
N LEU A 241 12.63 20.74 18.27
CA LEU A 241 13.27 21.66 19.21
C LEU A 241 13.04 21.21 20.65
N GLN A 242 14.09 20.77 21.31
CA GLN A 242 14.09 20.49 22.74
C GLN A 242 14.22 21.84 23.51
N LEU A 243 13.12 22.37 24.02
CA LEU A 243 13.10 23.61 24.75
C LEU A 243 13.93 23.49 26.04
N ASP A 244 13.61 22.46 26.82
CA ASP A 244 14.28 22.05 28.04
C ASP A 244 14.22 20.54 28.24
N SER A 245 14.59 20.00 29.41
CA SER A 245 14.58 18.57 29.71
C SER A 245 13.17 17.94 29.71
N ARG A 246 12.11 18.75 29.75
CA ARG A 246 10.70 18.29 29.85
C ARG A 246 9.87 18.62 28.62
N ASN A 247 10.25 19.62 27.84
CA ASN A 247 9.41 20.19 26.79
C ASN A 247 10.08 20.08 25.42
N ARG A 248 9.38 19.47 24.47
CA ARG A 248 9.81 19.33 23.07
C ARG A 248 8.71 19.81 22.12
N LEU A 249 9.10 20.55 21.10
CA LEU A 249 8.26 20.94 19.96
C LEU A 249 8.73 20.21 18.71
N GLU A 250 7.79 19.88 17.86
CA GLU A 250 8.04 19.25 16.56
C GLU A 250 7.16 19.87 15.48
N ALA A 251 7.73 20.09 14.31
CA ALA A 251 6.99 20.50 13.12
C ALA A 251 7.43 19.63 11.95
N ALA A 252 6.49 19.25 11.09
CA ALA A 252 6.83 18.56 9.86
C ALA A 252 5.89 19.01 8.74
N LEU A 253 6.48 19.15 7.55
CA LEU A 253 5.78 19.43 6.30
C LEU A 253 6.25 18.41 5.27
N TYR A 254 5.30 17.82 4.61
CA TYR A 254 5.50 17.03 3.42
C TYR A 254 4.58 17.57 2.33
N SER A 255 5.10 17.78 1.11
CA SER A 255 4.27 18.10 -0.05
C SER A 255 4.86 17.43 -1.29
N GLY A 256 3.98 16.92 -2.15
CA GLY A 256 4.39 16.24 -3.37
C GLY A 256 3.27 16.18 -4.40
N LYS A 257 3.67 15.94 -5.64
CA LYS A 257 2.75 15.75 -6.76
C LYS A 257 2.92 14.35 -7.35
N LYS A 258 1.81 13.69 -7.63
CA LYS A 258 1.74 12.44 -8.38
C LYS A 258 1.00 12.68 -9.69
N TYR A 259 1.49 12.06 -10.74
CA TYR A 259 0.87 12.03 -12.05
C TYR A 259 0.81 10.60 -12.57
N GLN A 260 -0.31 10.23 -13.18
CA GLN A 260 -0.49 8.96 -13.85
C GLN A 260 -1.33 9.13 -15.10
N THR A 261 -0.81 8.70 -16.24
CA THR A 261 -1.61 8.47 -17.45
C THR A 261 -1.74 6.96 -17.67
N ARG A 262 -2.96 6.48 -17.84
CA ARG A 262 -3.25 5.13 -18.35
C ARG A 262 -3.69 5.26 -19.80
N VAL A 263 -3.10 4.48 -20.68
CA VAL A 263 -3.56 4.24 -22.05
C VAL A 263 -4.16 2.83 -22.08
N ALA A 264 -5.37 2.69 -22.60
CA ALA A 264 -6.04 1.41 -22.78
C ALA A 264 -6.73 1.41 -24.15
N ASP A 265 -5.92 1.21 -25.19
CA ASP A 265 -6.37 1.19 -26.58
C ASP A 265 -6.74 -0.26 -26.94
N LEU A 266 -8.04 -0.50 -27.17
CA LEU A 266 -8.60 -1.83 -27.28
C LEU A 266 -9.39 -2.02 -28.58
N LEU A 267 -9.15 -3.16 -29.25
CA LEU A 267 -10.04 -3.65 -30.31
C LEU A 267 -11.18 -4.45 -29.69
N TYR A 268 -12.40 -4.11 -30.04
CA TYR A 268 -13.63 -4.79 -29.66
C TYR A 268 -14.22 -5.53 -30.86
N ASN A 269 -14.48 -6.84 -30.68
CA ASN A 269 -15.11 -7.70 -31.68
C ASN A 269 -16.52 -8.08 -31.18
N ASN A 270 -17.50 -7.21 -31.44
CA ASN A 270 -18.85 -7.41 -30.92
C ASN A 270 -19.67 -8.34 -31.82
N SER A 271 -20.37 -9.28 -31.19
CA SER A 271 -21.38 -10.09 -31.86
C SER A 271 -22.70 -10.09 -31.07
N ARG A 272 -23.80 -10.04 -31.77
CA ARG A 272 -25.15 -10.04 -31.20
C ARG A 272 -25.96 -11.14 -31.84
N LYS A 273 -26.60 -11.96 -31.04
CA LYS A 273 -27.43 -13.11 -31.49
C LYS A 273 -28.80 -13.05 -30.85
N ASN A 274 -29.82 -13.09 -31.67
CA ASN A 274 -31.19 -13.33 -31.19
C ASN A 274 -31.39 -14.82 -30.99
N MET A 275 -31.62 -15.26 -29.76
CA MET A 275 -31.70 -16.65 -29.36
C MET A 275 -32.98 -17.33 -29.84
N LEU A 276 -34.07 -16.57 -30.21
CA LEU A 276 -35.30 -17.11 -30.76
C LEU A 276 -35.21 -17.28 -32.27
N THR A 277 -34.75 -16.25 -32.99
CA THR A 277 -34.74 -16.24 -34.45
C THR A 277 -33.44 -16.79 -35.05
N GLY A 278 -32.40 -16.95 -34.25
CA GLY A 278 -31.06 -17.30 -34.72
C GLY A 278 -30.32 -16.17 -35.48
N ALA A 279 -30.95 -15.02 -35.69
CA ALA A 279 -30.33 -13.88 -36.39
C ALA A 279 -29.09 -13.41 -35.65
N GLN A 280 -28.00 -13.22 -36.41
CA GLN A 280 -26.71 -12.77 -35.85
C GLN A 280 -26.20 -11.54 -36.62
N SER A 281 -25.58 -10.62 -35.89
CA SER A 281 -24.87 -9.46 -36.43
C SER A 281 -23.53 -9.28 -35.70
N SER A 282 -22.51 -8.76 -36.40
CA SER A 282 -21.23 -8.43 -35.84
C SER A 282 -20.89 -6.96 -36.10
N PHE A 283 -20.14 -6.39 -35.21
CA PHE A 283 -19.71 -5.00 -35.27
C PHE A 283 -18.38 -4.83 -34.53
N ASP A 284 -17.35 -4.45 -35.26
CA ASP A 284 -16.01 -4.23 -34.72
C ASP A 284 -15.72 -2.74 -34.61
N TYR A 285 -15.08 -2.34 -33.53
CA TYR A 285 -14.60 -0.99 -33.37
C TYR A 285 -13.32 -0.96 -32.53
N PHE A 286 -12.55 0.10 -32.73
CA PHE A 286 -11.34 0.36 -31.96
C PHE A 286 -11.62 1.47 -30.96
N ASN A 287 -11.32 1.22 -29.70
CA ASN A 287 -11.49 2.17 -28.63
C ASN A 287 -10.13 2.75 -28.20
N LYS A 288 -9.97 4.07 -28.31
CA LYS A 288 -8.88 4.81 -27.70
C LYS A 288 -9.33 5.33 -26.36
N ASN A 289 -8.71 4.84 -25.29
CA ASN A 289 -9.00 5.27 -23.94
C ASN A 289 -7.76 5.81 -23.24
N THR A 290 -7.83 7.03 -22.78
CA THR A 290 -6.77 7.68 -21.98
C THR A 290 -7.38 8.18 -20.69
N ALA A 291 -6.82 7.79 -19.55
CA ALA A 291 -7.18 8.32 -18.24
C ALA A 291 -5.96 8.98 -17.59
N GLU A 292 -6.02 10.28 -17.46
CA GLU A 292 -5.02 11.11 -16.79
C GLU A 292 -5.49 11.41 -15.38
N LYS A 293 -4.65 11.14 -14.39
CA LYS A 293 -4.89 11.44 -12.98
C LYS A 293 -3.69 12.16 -12.41
N GLN A 294 -3.92 13.30 -11.76
CA GLN A 294 -2.87 14.00 -11.05
C GLN A 294 -3.37 14.45 -9.68
N GLY A 295 -2.44 14.64 -8.75
CA GLY A 295 -2.80 15.15 -7.44
C GLY A 295 -1.60 15.74 -6.73
N VAL A 296 -1.84 16.85 -6.05
CA VAL A 296 -0.90 17.46 -5.08
C VAL A 296 -1.35 17.04 -3.70
N PHE A 297 -0.44 16.46 -2.95
CA PHE A 297 -0.67 16.04 -1.57
C PHE A 297 0.18 16.88 -0.63
N THR A 298 -0.41 17.38 0.46
CA THR A 298 0.27 18.15 1.49
C THR A 298 -0.11 17.62 2.87
N LEU A 299 0.88 17.32 3.69
CA LEU A 299 0.73 16.93 5.08
C LEU A 299 1.56 17.87 5.96
N ALA A 300 0.92 18.72 6.74
CA ALA A 300 1.54 19.58 7.72
C ALA A 300 1.19 19.12 9.14
N SER A 301 2.14 19.11 10.05
CA SER A 301 1.89 18.73 11.44
C SER A 301 2.72 19.54 12.42
N LEU A 302 2.10 19.89 13.53
CA LEU A 302 2.72 20.48 14.71
C LEU A 302 2.50 19.54 15.88
N GLY A 303 3.51 19.34 16.70
CA GLY A 303 3.43 18.49 17.88
C GLY A 303 4.13 19.14 19.06
N SER A 304 3.62 18.90 20.26
CA SER A 304 4.30 19.25 21.49
C SER A 304 4.22 18.09 22.47
N SER A 305 5.27 17.87 23.24
CA SER A 305 5.31 16.90 24.32
C SER A 305 5.84 17.53 25.59
N HIS A 306 5.15 17.28 26.70
CA HIS A 306 5.39 17.87 27.99
C HIS A 306 5.53 16.77 29.02
N GLN A 307 6.72 16.61 29.61
CA GLN A 307 6.97 15.67 30.71
C GLN A 307 6.51 16.33 32.01
N LEU A 308 5.27 16.05 32.43
CA LEU A 308 4.68 16.62 33.65
C LEU A 308 5.37 16.08 34.91
N SER A 309 5.74 14.79 34.90
CA SER A 309 6.51 14.15 35.96
C SER A 309 7.45 13.10 35.34
N LYS A 310 8.27 12.42 36.16
CA LYS A 310 9.10 11.30 35.65
C LYS A 310 8.27 10.18 35.03
N ALA A 311 7.00 10.05 35.41
CA ALA A 311 6.10 8.99 34.96
C ALA A 311 5.07 9.49 33.93
N THR A 312 4.72 10.78 33.94
CA THR A 312 3.54 11.30 33.25
C THR A 312 3.97 12.23 32.12
N GLN A 313 3.54 11.94 30.92
CA GLN A 313 3.74 12.74 29.70
C GLN A 313 2.38 13.15 29.11
N LEU A 314 2.26 14.41 28.74
CA LEU A 314 1.16 14.97 27.98
C LEU A 314 1.67 15.37 26.60
N SER A 315 0.95 15.00 25.55
CA SER A 315 1.31 15.38 24.19
C SER A 315 0.10 15.90 23.43
N PHE A 316 0.36 16.88 22.56
CA PHE A 316 -0.62 17.45 21.65
C PHE A 316 -0.11 17.32 20.24
N SER A 317 -0.99 17.10 19.30
CA SER A 317 -0.69 17.18 17.87
C SER A 317 -1.81 17.83 17.11
N LEU A 318 -1.44 18.70 16.17
CA LEU A 318 -2.31 19.28 15.17
C LEU A 318 -1.79 18.86 13.81
N GLN A 319 -2.66 18.40 12.94
CA GLN A 319 -2.32 17.92 11.61
C GLN A 319 -3.31 18.48 10.60
N TYR A 320 -2.79 18.95 9.48
CA TYR A 320 -3.52 19.27 8.27
C TYR A 320 -3.10 18.32 7.15
N GLU A 321 -4.05 17.80 6.42
CA GLU A 321 -3.84 17.01 5.21
C GLU A 321 -4.70 17.60 4.09
N GLY A 322 -4.06 17.96 2.99
CA GLY A 322 -4.70 18.46 1.78
C GLY A 322 -4.34 17.57 0.60
N ALA A 323 -5.29 17.33 -0.28
CA ALA A 323 -5.04 16.68 -1.56
C ALA A 323 -5.91 17.35 -2.64
N ASP A 324 -5.26 17.94 -3.65
CA ASP A 324 -5.94 18.44 -4.84
C ASP A 324 -5.85 17.36 -5.91
N LEU A 325 -6.96 16.66 -6.13
CA LEU A 325 -7.06 15.55 -7.07
C LEU A 325 -7.82 15.99 -8.33
N GLU A 326 -7.23 15.71 -9.47
CA GLU A 326 -7.83 15.98 -10.78
C GLU A 326 -7.75 14.73 -11.64
N SER A 327 -8.76 14.49 -12.45
CA SER A 327 -8.71 13.45 -13.48
C SER A 327 -9.39 13.90 -14.78
N LEU A 328 -8.92 13.33 -15.88
CA LEU A 328 -9.51 13.47 -17.20
C LEU A 328 -9.52 12.10 -17.88
N THR A 329 -10.69 11.55 -18.13
CA THR A 329 -10.84 10.33 -18.93
C THR A 329 -11.41 10.70 -20.28
N THR A 330 -10.69 10.36 -21.34
CA THR A 330 -11.14 10.48 -22.73
C THR A 330 -11.34 9.09 -23.31
N ASN A 331 -12.49 8.86 -23.91
CA ASN A 331 -12.86 7.58 -24.51
C ASN A 331 -13.39 7.84 -25.92
N GLN A 332 -12.75 7.30 -26.96
CA GLN A 332 -13.09 7.52 -28.35
C GLN A 332 -13.25 6.20 -29.08
N ASN A 333 -14.45 5.92 -29.57
CA ASN A 333 -14.75 4.77 -30.40
C ASN A 333 -14.60 5.12 -31.89
N LEU A 334 -13.79 4.37 -32.60
CA LEU A 334 -13.46 4.56 -34.02
C LEU A 334 -13.91 3.35 -34.83
N SER A 335 -14.33 3.58 -36.09
CA SER A 335 -14.66 2.49 -37.02
C SER A 335 -13.44 1.59 -37.26
N TYR A 336 -13.67 0.28 -37.38
CA TYR A 336 -12.64 -0.71 -37.71
C TYR A 336 -13.09 -1.56 -38.92
N PRO A 337 -12.16 -1.90 -39.82
CA PRO A 337 -10.77 -1.43 -39.96
C PRO A 337 -10.70 0.02 -40.51
N GLY A 338 -9.56 0.65 -40.37
CA GLY A 338 -9.26 1.96 -40.98
C GLY A 338 -9.22 3.14 -40.04
N LEU A 339 -9.87 3.09 -38.87
CA LEU A 339 -9.81 4.08 -37.76
C LEU A 339 -10.11 5.54 -38.16
N LYS A 340 -10.85 5.75 -39.25
CA LYS A 340 -11.06 7.08 -39.84
C LYS A 340 -12.31 7.78 -39.36
N GLN A 341 -13.36 7.00 -39.02
CA GLN A 341 -14.63 7.56 -38.61
C GLN A 341 -14.82 7.45 -37.11
N MET A 342 -15.00 8.57 -36.44
CA MET A 342 -15.39 8.64 -35.04
C MET A 342 -16.88 8.21 -34.93
N ILE A 343 -17.14 7.23 -34.07
CA ILE A 343 -18.49 6.72 -33.77
C ILE A 343 -19.05 7.50 -32.58
N GLN A 344 -18.29 7.56 -31.50
CA GLN A 344 -18.65 8.27 -30.28
C GLN A 344 -17.37 8.70 -29.54
N GLU A 345 -17.44 9.84 -28.89
CA GLU A 345 -16.40 10.30 -27.98
C GLU A 345 -17.02 10.77 -26.67
N THR A 346 -16.39 10.40 -25.55
CA THR A 346 -16.75 10.88 -24.22
C THR A 346 -15.56 11.51 -23.53
N ILE A 347 -15.80 12.56 -22.77
CA ILE A 347 -14.80 13.25 -21.94
C ILE A 347 -15.36 13.40 -20.54
N ASN A 348 -14.63 12.89 -19.56
CA ASN A 348 -14.99 12.93 -18.15
C ASN A 348 -13.90 13.67 -17.36
N PRO A 349 -13.92 15.01 -17.31
CA PRO A 349 -13.09 15.74 -16.36
C PRO A 349 -13.69 15.65 -14.95
N SER A 350 -12.85 15.50 -13.94
CA SER A 350 -13.26 15.61 -12.54
C SER A 350 -12.20 16.27 -11.68
N THR A 351 -12.65 16.99 -10.66
CA THR A 351 -11.83 17.51 -9.57
C THR A 351 -12.35 16.97 -8.26
N ASN A 352 -11.48 16.68 -7.30
CA ASN A 352 -11.90 16.05 -6.06
C ASN A 352 -10.99 16.45 -4.88
N PRO A 353 -10.88 17.78 -4.56
CA PRO A 353 -10.05 18.26 -3.46
C PRO A 353 -10.51 17.71 -2.11
N LEU A 354 -9.53 17.37 -1.27
CA LEU A 354 -9.68 16.90 0.11
C LEU A 354 -9.00 17.88 1.06
N HIS A 355 -9.70 18.29 2.10
CA HIS A 355 -9.15 19.04 3.24
C HIS A 355 -9.48 18.31 4.53
N ALA A 356 -8.47 17.98 5.31
CA ALA A 356 -8.66 17.26 6.55
C ALA A 356 -7.82 17.86 7.69
N TYR A 357 -8.43 17.98 8.85
CA TYR A 357 -7.84 18.50 10.06
C TYR A 357 -7.96 17.47 11.17
N ARG A 358 -6.90 17.32 11.94
CA ARG A 358 -6.86 16.42 13.09
C ARG A 358 -6.21 17.13 14.27
N PHE A 359 -6.90 17.08 15.40
CA PHE A 359 -6.34 17.42 16.70
C PHE A 359 -6.31 16.19 17.58
N LYS A 360 -5.23 15.98 18.31
CA LYS A 360 -5.07 14.88 19.26
C LYS A 360 -4.40 15.36 20.54
N ALA A 361 -4.92 14.95 21.69
CA ALA A 361 -4.32 15.14 22.99
C ALA A 361 -4.20 13.77 23.67
N ASP A 362 -2.99 13.39 24.08
CA ASP A 362 -2.67 12.11 24.68
C ASP A 362 -1.96 12.31 26.03
N LEU A 363 -2.48 11.63 27.06
CA LEU A 363 -1.85 11.52 28.37
C LEU A 363 -1.35 10.10 28.55
N THR A 364 -0.07 9.94 28.85
CA THR A 364 0.55 8.66 29.20
C THR A 364 1.15 8.76 30.60
N ASP A 365 0.76 7.85 31.49
CA ASP A 365 1.31 7.70 32.83
C ASP A 365 1.91 6.32 33.00
N LYS A 366 3.26 6.27 33.15
CA LYS A 366 4.02 5.03 33.27
C LYS A 366 4.67 4.94 34.64
N LYS A 367 4.10 4.15 35.55
CA LYS A 367 4.59 3.92 36.90
C LYS A 367 5.04 2.46 37.07
N GLY A 368 6.35 2.24 37.06
CA GLY A 368 6.93 0.91 37.11
C GLY A 368 6.45 0.06 35.92
N SER A 369 5.77 -1.05 36.23
CA SER A 369 5.23 -1.99 35.24
C SER A 369 3.83 -1.63 34.71
N ARG A 370 3.22 -0.55 35.21
CA ARG A 370 1.86 -0.12 34.82
C ARG A 370 1.92 1.07 33.87
N THR A 371 1.09 1.05 32.85
CA THR A 371 0.96 2.15 31.90
C THR A 371 -0.52 2.48 31.71
N TRP A 372 -0.91 3.71 31.98
CA TRP A 372 -2.20 4.26 31.62
C TRP A 372 -2.03 5.20 30.43
N GLN A 373 -2.93 5.09 29.48
CA GLN A 373 -3.02 5.99 28.35
C GLN A 373 -4.47 6.43 28.19
N ALA A 374 -4.68 7.73 28.10
CA ALA A 374 -5.99 8.31 27.82
C ALA A 374 -5.81 9.41 26.78
N GLY A 375 -6.78 9.60 25.94
CA GLY A 375 -6.68 10.67 24.95
C GLY A 375 -8.01 10.99 24.30
N TYR A 376 -8.00 12.14 23.66
CA TYR A 376 -9.08 12.67 22.86
C TYR A 376 -8.55 13.01 21.47
N GLN A 377 -9.36 12.75 20.45
CA GLN A 377 -9.08 13.08 19.06
C GLN A 377 -10.33 13.72 18.45
N PHE A 378 -10.11 14.83 17.77
CA PHE A 378 -11.06 15.42 16.84
C PHE A 378 -10.52 15.28 15.41
N ARG A 379 -11.39 14.93 14.48
CA ARG A 379 -11.09 14.87 13.05
C ARG A 379 -12.25 15.50 12.28
N TYR A 380 -11.91 16.40 11.38
CA TYR A 380 -12.79 16.92 10.35
C TYR A 380 -12.18 16.64 8.99
N ASP A 381 -12.94 16.11 8.07
CA ASP A 381 -12.56 16.02 6.67
C ASP A 381 -13.72 16.41 5.76
N GLU A 382 -13.36 17.17 4.72
CA GLU A 382 -14.26 17.59 3.66
C GLU A 382 -13.62 17.25 2.31
N GLN A 383 -14.41 16.63 1.45
CA GLN A 383 -14.02 16.32 0.09
C GLN A 383 -15.15 16.70 -0.84
N THR A 384 -14.86 17.56 -1.82
CA THR A 384 -15.83 18.02 -2.83
C THR A 384 -15.39 17.54 -4.20
N GLY A 385 -16.16 16.62 -4.78
CA GLY A 385 -15.94 16.11 -6.13
C GLY A 385 -16.85 16.83 -7.14
N ASP A 386 -16.27 17.38 -8.19
CA ASP A 386 -17.01 17.89 -9.35
C ASP A 386 -16.78 16.92 -10.52
N PHE A 387 -17.85 16.26 -10.95
CA PHE A 387 -17.84 15.22 -11.96
C PHE A 387 -18.64 15.67 -13.17
N LEU A 388 -17.99 15.74 -14.32
CA LEU A 388 -18.62 16.08 -15.58
C LEU A 388 -18.55 14.92 -16.57
N TYR A 389 -19.67 14.66 -17.22
CA TYR A 389 -19.75 13.71 -18.33
C TYR A 389 -20.20 14.46 -19.58
N LYS A 390 -19.34 14.48 -20.60
CA LYS A 390 -19.64 15.09 -21.89
C LYS A 390 -19.45 14.05 -22.99
N TYR A 391 -20.31 14.07 -23.98
CA TYR A 391 -20.23 13.18 -25.12
C TYR A 391 -20.51 13.89 -26.43
N ARG A 392 -20.01 13.34 -27.51
CA ARG A 392 -20.41 13.67 -28.89
C ARG A 392 -20.48 12.41 -29.73
N ASN A 393 -21.43 12.36 -30.64
CA ASN A 393 -21.65 11.27 -31.58
C ASN A 393 -21.06 11.62 -32.96
N ALA A 394 -21.05 10.65 -33.86
CA ALA A 394 -20.62 10.83 -35.24
C ALA A 394 -21.32 12.04 -35.90
N GLY A 395 -20.54 12.88 -36.60
CA GLY A 395 -21.00 14.08 -37.24
C GLY A 395 -21.23 15.33 -36.36
N SER A 396 -21.09 15.19 -35.03
CA SER A 396 -21.14 16.36 -34.13
C SER A 396 -19.74 16.90 -33.85
N PHE A 397 -19.60 18.23 -33.90
CA PHE A 397 -18.35 18.91 -33.49
C PHE A 397 -18.39 19.37 -32.01
N GLU A 398 -19.58 19.49 -31.42
CA GLU A 398 -19.78 20.01 -30.08
C GLU A 398 -20.01 18.86 -29.08
N PHE A 399 -19.48 19.04 -27.90
CA PHE A 399 -19.74 18.15 -26.76
C PHE A 399 -21.00 18.55 -26.01
N THR A 400 -21.91 17.61 -25.84
CA THR A 400 -23.12 17.75 -25.04
C THR A 400 -22.83 17.29 -23.62
N LYS A 401 -23.16 18.10 -22.60
CA LYS A 401 -23.14 17.69 -21.20
C LYS A 401 -24.30 16.72 -20.93
N ASP A 402 -24.03 15.60 -20.33
CA ASP A 402 -25.07 14.70 -19.82
C ASP A 402 -25.38 15.07 -18.35
N PRO A 403 -26.58 15.65 -18.08
CA PRO A 403 -26.94 16.08 -16.73
C PRO A 403 -27.16 14.89 -15.78
N PHE A 404 -27.52 13.72 -16.28
CA PHE A 404 -27.73 12.52 -15.46
C PHE A 404 -26.41 11.94 -14.93
N PHE A 405 -25.32 12.13 -15.67
CA PHE A 405 -23.97 11.65 -15.32
C PHE A 405 -23.04 12.76 -14.81
N SER A 406 -23.55 13.96 -14.59
CA SER A 406 -22.75 15.11 -14.15
C SER A 406 -23.32 15.73 -12.89
N SER A 407 -22.52 15.84 -11.85
CA SER A 407 -22.92 16.54 -10.62
C SER A 407 -21.72 16.86 -9.74
N GLN A 408 -21.96 17.67 -8.71
CA GLN A 408 -21.02 17.91 -7.62
C GLN A 408 -21.45 17.16 -6.37
N VAL A 409 -20.51 16.48 -5.73
CA VAL A 409 -20.70 15.68 -4.54
C VAL A 409 -19.80 16.19 -3.42
N THR A 410 -20.35 16.59 -2.28
CA THR A 410 -19.58 16.97 -1.10
C THR A 410 -19.83 16.00 0.04
N VAL A 411 -18.74 15.42 0.55
CA VAL A 411 -18.74 14.56 1.75
C VAL A 411 -18.03 15.30 2.87
N ARG A 412 -18.71 15.45 4.02
CA ARG A 412 -18.14 16.01 5.24
C ARG A 412 -18.23 15.00 6.35
N ASN A 413 -17.12 14.71 7.01
CA ASN A 413 -17.06 13.86 8.17
C ASN A 413 -16.58 14.66 9.40
N ASN A 414 -17.33 14.56 10.49
CA ASN A 414 -16.93 15.04 11.81
C ASN A 414 -16.79 13.83 12.73
N ILE A 415 -15.63 13.64 13.34
CA ILE A 415 -15.34 12.48 14.19
C ILE A 415 -14.77 12.97 15.51
N HIS A 416 -15.47 12.66 16.61
CA HIS A 416 -15.00 12.82 17.97
C HIS A 416 -14.67 11.46 18.55
N ALA A 417 -13.51 11.29 19.11
CA ALA A 417 -13.05 10.03 19.67
C ALA A 417 -12.38 10.23 21.03
N GLY A 418 -12.78 9.43 21.98
CA GLY A 418 -12.13 9.32 23.28
C GLY A 418 -11.64 7.90 23.51
N TYR A 419 -10.48 7.74 24.16
CA TYR A 419 -9.99 6.41 24.49
C TYR A 419 -9.35 6.35 25.88
N LEU A 420 -9.41 5.15 26.45
CA LEU A 420 -8.69 4.77 27.67
C LEU A 420 -8.05 3.40 27.45
N GLN A 421 -6.79 3.27 27.85
CA GLN A 421 -6.02 2.04 27.71
C GLN A 421 -5.17 1.82 28.96
N TYR A 422 -5.14 0.59 29.45
CA TYR A 422 -4.31 0.18 30.56
C TYR A 422 -3.41 -0.96 30.14
N GLY A 423 -2.14 -0.88 30.46
CA GLY A 423 -1.15 -1.92 30.25
C GLY A 423 -0.42 -2.27 31.56
N HIS A 424 -0.07 -3.55 31.72
CA HIS A 424 0.71 -4.04 32.85
C HIS A 424 1.65 -5.15 32.40
N ALA A 425 2.90 -5.10 32.88
CA ALA A 425 3.89 -6.14 32.64
C ALA A 425 4.49 -6.57 33.99
N LYS A 426 4.24 -7.81 34.41
CA LYS A 426 4.75 -8.37 35.68
C LYS A 426 5.22 -9.81 35.47
N GLY A 427 6.51 -10.04 35.65
CA GLY A 427 7.10 -11.35 35.47
C GLY A 427 6.90 -11.89 34.05
N ARG A 428 6.22 -13.04 33.93
CA ARG A 428 5.95 -13.70 32.64
C ARG A 428 4.70 -13.16 31.91
N LEU A 429 3.86 -12.38 32.59
CA LEU A 429 2.61 -11.88 32.05
C LEU A 429 2.71 -10.41 31.68
N SER A 430 2.33 -10.09 30.45
CA SER A 430 2.12 -8.73 30.00
C SER A 430 0.74 -8.63 29.34
N TYR A 431 -0.04 -7.62 29.70
CA TYR A 431 -1.34 -7.42 29.08
C TYR A 431 -1.63 -5.94 28.87
N GLN A 432 -2.49 -5.69 27.93
CA GLN A 432 -3.00 -4.37 27.57
C GLN A 432 -4.48 -4.51 27.25
N ALA A 433 -5.32 -3.64 27.78
CA ALA A 433 -6.73 -3.57 27.45
C ALA A 433 -7.14 -2.11 27.28
N GLY A 434 -8.04 -1.85 26.35
CA GLY A 434 -8.50 -0.50 26.09
C GLY A 434 -9.85 -0.46 25.39
N LEU A 435 -10.48 0.68 25.52
CA LEU A 435 -11.73 1.01 24.84
C LEU A 435 -11.58 2.37 24.18
N ARG A 436 -11.99 2.45 22.94
CA ARG A 436 -12.15 3.69 22.18
C ARG A 436 -13.61 3.83 21.77
N ALA A 437 -14.17 5.00 21.99
CA ALA A 437 -15.51 5.38 21.55
C ALA A 437 -15.37 6.46 20.48
N GLU A 438 -16.06 6.31 19.35
CA GLU A 438 -16.10 7.30 18.29
C GLU A 438 -17.53 7.67 17.92
N GLN A 439 -17.81 8.96 17.97
CA GLN A 439 -19.01 9.55 17.39
C GLN A 439 -18.62 10.15 16.04
N MET A 440 -19.23 9.68 14.99
CA MET A 440 -19.03 10.15 13.62
C MET A 440 -20.34 10.70 13.08
N LEU A 441 -20.27 11.86 12.42
CA LEU A 441 -21.36 12.41 11.63
C LEU A 441 -20.86 12.58 10.18
N ARG A 442 -21.40 11.80 9.25
CA ARG A 442 -21.20 11.97 7.82
C ARG A 442 -22.37 12.76 7.22
N ASN A 443 -22.05 13.85 6.53
CA ASN A 443 -23.01 14.60 5.73
C ASN A 443 -22.59 14.48 4.25
N LEU A 444 -23.52 14.05 3.43
CA LEU A 444 -23.38 13.92 1.98
C LEU A 444 -24.37 14.87 1.33
N SER A 445 -23.91 15.71 0.43
CA SER A 445 -24.74 16.67 -0.32
C SER A 445 -24.39 16.67 -1.80
N PHE A 446 -25.38 16.99 -2.62
CA PHE A 446 -25.29 17.04 -4.08
C PHE A 446 -25.74 18.42 -4.58
N SER A 447 -25.20 18.88 -5.74
CA SER A 447 -25.58 20.18 -6.32
C SER A 447 -26.96 20.19 -6.97
N ASP A 448 -27.45 19.05 -7.47
CA ASP A 448 -28.58 18.96 -8.41
C ASP A 448 -29.84 18.38 -7.75
N ASN A 449 -30.43 19.04 -6.77
CA ASN A 449 -31.70 18.66 -6.10
C ASN A 449 -31.83 17.16 -5.69
N VAL A 450 -30.70 16.42 -5.70
CA VAL A 450 -30.65 15.05 -5.17
C VAL A 450 -30.62 15.14 -3.65
N PRO A 451 -31.51 14.44 -2.94
CA PRO A 451 -31.52 14.47 -1.48
C PRO A 451 -30.17 14.05 -0.89
N GLY A 452 -29.61 14.92 -0.08
CA GLY A 452 -28.41 14.60 0.69
C GLY A 452 -28.68 13.50 1.74
N ASN A 453 -27.61 12.89 2.22
CA ASN A 453 -27.70 11.86 3.25
C ASN A 453 -26.90 12.28 4.50
N ARG A 454 -27.53 12.16 5.68
CA ARG A 454 -26.91 12.40 6.97
C ARG A 454 -26.84 11.09 7.76
N LEU A 455 -25.64 10.64 8.09
CA LEU A 455 -25.41 9.39 8.78
C LEU A 455 -24.69 9.63 10.11
N PRO A 456 -25.41 9.66 11.24
CA PRO A 456 -24.82 9.65 12.58
C PRO A 456 -24.45 8.22 12.98
N LEU A 457 -23.23 8.00 13.46
CA LEU A 457 -22.75 6.71 13.93
C LEU A 457 -22.05 6.85 15.27
N LEU A 458 -22.38 5.97 16.21
CA LEU A 458 -21.63 5.77 17.44
C LEU A 458 -21.06 4.36 17.44
N ASN A 459 -19.73 4.26 17.50
CA ASN A 459 -19.03 2.99 17.47
C ASN A 459 -18.09 2.84 18.65
N LEU A 460 -18.07 1.64 19.24
CA LEU A 460 -17.13 1.24 20.26
C LEU A 460 -16.09 0.30 19.66
N PHE A 461 -14.83 0.54 19.99
CA PHE A 461 -13.67 -0.20 19.54
C PHE A 461 -12.88 -0.75 20.72
N PRO A 462 -13.38 -1.87 21.34
CA PRO A 462 -12.63 -2.57 22.36
C PRO A 462 -11.40 -3.24 21.78
N SER A 463 -10.34 -3.30 22.59
CA SER A 463 -9.11 -4.02 22.26
C SER A 463 -8.50 -4.61 23.50
N TYR A 464 -7.94 -5.82 23.38
CA TYR A 464 -7.05 -6.36 24.39
C TYR A 464 -5.93 -7.17 23.74
N LEU A 465 -4.83 -7.27 24.46
CA LEU A 465 -3.68 -8.07 24.11
C LEU A 465 -3.10 -8.65 25.40
N ILE A 466 -2.90 -9.96 25.41
CA ILE A 466 -2.30 -10.71 26.51
C ILE A 466 -1.10 -11.46 25.94
N ARG A 467 0.05 -11.35 26.59
CA ARG A 467 1.25 -12.08 26.25
C ARG A 467 1.77 -12.79 27.50
N TYR A 468 1.95 -14.09 27.42
CA TYR A 468 2.50 -14.91 28.46
C TYR A 468 3.80 -15.58 28.02
N ALA A 469 4.90 -15.30 28.70
CA ALA A 469 6.18 -15.93 28.44
C ALA A 469 6.22 -17.33 29.08
N LEU A 470 6.04 -18.37 28.28
CA LEU A 470 6.15 -19.76 28.70
C LEU A 470 7.57 -20.08 29.17
N ALA A 471 8.56 -19.60 28.40
CA ALA A 471 9.98 -19.69 28.63
C ALA A 471 10.67 -18.39 28.20
N GLU A 472 11.97 -18.26 28.45
CA GLU A 472 12.77 -17.09 28.03
C GLU A 472 12.66 -16.79 26.52
N LYS A 473 12.53 -17.84 25.71
CA LYS A 473 12.50 -17.76 24.24
C LYS A 473 11.12 -18.00 23.62
N VAL A 474 10.11 -18.40 24.40
CA VAL A 474 8.78 -18.79 23.91
C VAL A 474 7.70 -18.00 24.63
N ALA A 475 6.82 -17.39 23.88
CA ALA A 475 5.65 -16.72 24.42
C ALA A 475 4.39 -17.07 23.63
N ILE A 476 3.25 -17.11 24.32
CA ILE A 476 1.92 -17.16 23.74
C ILE A 476 1.34 -15.75 23.78
N LYS A 477 0.64 -15.37 22.73
CA LYS A 477 -0.03 -14.09 22.57
C LYS A 477 -1.50 -14.34 22.21
N GLN A 478 -2.40 -13.67 22.89
CA GLN A 478 -3.82 -13.60 22.53
C GLN A 478 -4.24 -12.15 22.40
N SER A 479 -5.03 -11.83 21.37
CA SER A 479 -5.52 -10.48 21.18
C SER A 479 -6.90 -10.45 20.53
N PHE A 480 -7.59 -9.36 20.78
CA PHE A 480 -8.80 -8.96 20.09
C PHE A 480 -8.74 -7.47 19.79
N THR A 481 -9.21 -7.08 18.62
CA THR A 481 -9.42 -5.68 18.25
C THR A 481 -10.64 -5.54 17.35
N ARG A 482 -11.39 -4.46 17.52
CA ARG A 482 -12.43 -4.05 16.58
C ARG A 482 -11.95 -2.85 15.80
N ARG A 483 -12.18 -2.86 14.48
CA ARG A 483 -11.67 -1.86 13.54
C ARG A 483 -12.76 -1.43 12.55
N ILE A 484 -12.53 -0.32 11.84
CA ILE A 484 -13.44 0.22 10.84
C ILE A 484 -12.70 0.46 9.51
N LYS A 485 -13.38 0.28 8.38
CA LYS A 485 -13.03 0.91 7.09
C LYS A 485 -14.15 1.89 6.76
N ARG A 486 -13.81 3.17 6.71
CA ARG A 486 -14.75 4.21 6.28
C ARG A 486 -14.85 4.24 4.76
N THR A 487 -16.00 4.69 4.27
CA THR A 487 -16.23 4.95 2.84
C THR A 487 -15.47 6.20 2.42
N ASN A 488 -15.02 6.21 1.19
CA ASN A 488 -14.43 7.39 0.53
C ASN A 488 -15.43 8.05 -0.42
N ASN A 489 -15.07 9.20 -0.97
CA ASN A 489 -15.95 9.96 -1.85
C ASN A 489 -16.29 9.20 -3.15
N PHE A 490 -15.34 8.49 -3.74
CA PHE A 490 -15.54 7.70 -4.94
C PHE A 490 -16.54 6.54 -4.72
N GLU A 491 -16.46 5.87 -3.56
CA GLU A 491 -17.40 4.81 -3.19
C GLU A 491 -18.83 5.35 -2.96
N LEU A 492 -18.97 6.65 -2.61
CA LEU A 492 -20.25 7.31 -2.32
C LEU A 492 -20.84 8.08 -3.52
N ASN A 493 -20.06 8.31 -4.58
CA ASN A 493 -20.51 9.08 -5.74
C ASN A 493 -21.50 8.28 -6.59
N PRO A 494 -22.80 8.66 -6.65
CA PRO A 494 -23.79 7.93 -7.43
C PRO A 494 -23.73 8.17 -8.93
N PHE A 495 -22.92 9.15 -9.39
CA PHE A 495 -22.83 9.52 -10.78
C PHE A 495 -21.80 8.63 -11.50
N PRO A 496 -22.20 7.96 -12.60
CA PRO A 496 -21.33 7.01 -13.26
C PRO A 496 -20.21 7.67 -14.04
N GLU A 497 -19.01 7.12 -13.95
CA GLU A 497 -17.86 7.46 -14.77
C GLU A 497 -17.62 6.38 -15.84
N ARG A 498 -17.22 6.76 -17.05
CA ARG A 498 -16.88 5.83 -18.13
C ARG A 498 -15.45 5.34 -17.95
N GLU A 499 -15.27 4.19 -17.30
CA GLU A 499 -13.94 3.61 -17.08
C GLU A 499 -13.33 3.03 -18.37
N HIS A 500 -14.15 2.30 -19.13
CA HIS A 500 -13.85 1.72 -20.44
C HIS A 500 -15.09 1.82 -21.34
N SER A 501 -14.95 1.47 -22.63
CA SER A 501 -16.09 1.46 -23.55
C SER A 501 -17.26 0.59 -23.05
N GLU A 502 -16.95 -0.52 -22.39
CA GLU A 502 -17.93 -1.48 -21.89
C GLU A 502 -18.28 -1.32 -20.40
N THR A 503 -17.72 -0.32 -19.68
CA THR A 503 -17.90 -0.24 -18.23
C THR A 503 -18.20 1.17 -17.76
N LEU A 504 -19.34 1.34 -17.10
CA LEU A 504 -19.67 2.50 -16.26
C LEU A 504 -19.42 2.15 -14.79
N GLU A 505 -18.80 3.02 -14.05
CA GLU A 505 -18.55 2.84 -12.62
C GLU A 505 -19.20 3.92 -11.79
N GLN A 506 -19.92 3.53 -10.72
CA GLN A 506 -20.59 4.43 -9.79
C GLN A 506 -20.52 3.93 -8.36
N GLY A 507 -20.58 4.88 -7.42
CA GLY A 507 -20.71 4.60 -5.98
C GLY A 507 -22.16 4.42 -5.54
N ASP A 508 -22.33 4.23 -4.22
CA ASP A 508 -23.64 4.18 -3.55
C ASP A 508 -23.62 5.11 -2.34
N PRO A 509 -24.43 6.20 -2.32
CA PRO A 509 -24.49 7.13 -1.21
C PRO A 509 -25.02 6.51 0.09
N ALA A 510 -25.69 5.36 0.02
CA ALA A 510 -26.23 4.64 1.20
C ALA A 510 -25.21 3.72 1.88
N LEU A 511 -23.97 3.61 1.36
CA LEU A 511 -22.98 2.73 1.94
C LEU A 511 -22.69 2.99 3.41
N LEU A 512 -22.69 1.92 4.17
CA LEU A 512 -22.26 1.88 5.57
C LEU A 512 -20.77 1.52 5.65
N PRO A 513 -20.04 2.01 6.66
CA PRO A 513 -18.68 1.58 6.93
C PRO A 513 -18.59 0.07 7.22
N GLU A 514 -17.47 -0.54 6.84
CA GLU A 514 -17.17 -1.91 7.25
C GLU A 514 -16.69 -1.94 8.71
N LEU A 515 -17.21 -2.88 9.50
CA LEU A 515 -16.80 -3.11 10.89
C LEU A 515 -16.20 -4.51 11.02
N THR A 516 -14.93 -4.59 11.41
CA THR A 516 -14.18 -5.85 11.50
C THR A 516 -13.76 -6.13 12.94
N GLY A 517 -14.14 -7.29 13.48
CA GLY A 517 -13.56 -7.86 14.69
C GLY A 517 -12.50 -8.88 14.33
N ILE A 518 -11.33 -8.80 14.98
CA ILE A 518 -10.16 -9.67 14.74
C ILE A 518 -9.78 -10.33 16.07
N TRP A 519 -9.77 -11.66 16.10
CA TRP A 519 -9.25 -12.50 17.18
C TRP A 519 -7.98 -13.17 16.72
N GLU A 520 -6.95 -13.18 17.56
CA GLU A 520 -5.69 -13.85 17.27
C GLU A 520 -5.21 -14.63 18.47
N LEU A 521 -4.69 -15.85 18.21
CA LEU A 521 -3.93 -16.65 19.15
C LEU A 521 -2.59 -17.01 18.48
N GLY A 522 -1.49 -16.55 19.03
CA GLY A 522 -0.18 -16.69 18.44
C GLY A 522 0.87 -17.24 19.36
N VAL A 523 1.90 -17.83 18.78
CA VAL A 523 3.12 -18.26 19.43
C VAL A 523 4.29 -17.48 18.86
N GLU A 524 5.14 -16.95 19.73
CA GLU A 524 6.41 -16.30 19.40
C GLU A 524 7.55 -17.16 19.91
N HIS A 525 8.48 -17.54 19.05
CA HIS A 525 9.68 -18.27 19.43
C HIS A 525 10.92 -17.51 18.96
N LYS A 526 11.72 -17.03 19.93
CA LYS A 526 13.05 -16.45 19.68
C LYS A 526 14.04 -17.58 19.45
N LEU A 527 14.54 -17.70 18.24
CA LEU A 527 15.61 -18.64 17.89
C LEU A 527 16.98 -18.02 18.20
N SER A 528 18.03 -18.84 18.30
CA SER A 528 19.41 -18.35 18.53
C SER A 528 19.89 -17.35 17.47
N LYS A 529 19.42 -17.52 16.22
CA LYS A 529 19.80 -16.70 15.05
C LYS A 529 18.61 -16.18 14.29
N GLY A 530 17.46 -16.00 14.94
CA GLY A 530 16.25 -15.55 14.27
C GLY A 530 15.02 -15.60 15.16
N SER A 531 13.86 -15.74 14.51
CA SER A 531 12.56 -15.80 15.18
C SER A 531 11.57 -16.58 14.33
N PHE A 532 10.66 -17.24 15.00
CA PHE A 532 9.49 -17.87 14.41
C PHE A 532 8.24 -17.35 15.10
N THR A 533 7.22 -17.01 14.30
CA THR A 533 5.89 -16.70 14.81
C THR A 533 4.84 -17.48 14.05
N MET A 534 3.82 -17.92 14.75
CA MET A 534 2.64 -18.55 14.16
C MET A 534 1.41 -17.98 14.85
N SER A 535 0.39 -17.62 14.08
CA SER A 535 -0.87 -17.05 14.57
C SER A 535 -2.05 -17.74 13.93
N LEU A 536 -2.95 -18.28 14.72
CA LEU A 536 -4.31 -18.60 14.32
C LEU A 536 -5.16 -17.33 14.46
N TYR A 537 -5.95 -16.99 13.46
CA TYR A 537 -6.80 -15.81 13.51
C TYR A 537 -8.20 -16.06 12.95
N HIS A 538 -9.14 -15.27 13.46
CA HIS A 538 -10.50 -15.21 12.96
C HIS A 538 -10.92 -13.74 12.80
N GLN A 539 -11.33 -13.37 11.59
CA GLN A 539 -11.86 -12.05 11.27
C GLN A 539 -13.32 -12.15 10.86
N ARG A 540 -14.13 -11.24 11.38
CA ARG A 540 -15.52 -11.10 11.00
C ARG A 540 -15.82 -9.65 10.62
N THR A 541 -16.14 -9.43 9.34
CA THR A 541 -16.46 -8.10 8.78
C THR A 541 -17.95 -8.00 8.51
N LYS A 542 -18.61 -7.05 9.16
CA LYS A 542 -19.98 -6.62 8.84
C LYS A 542 -19.92 -5.54 7.76
N ASN A 543 -20.91 -5.55 6.86
CA ASN A 543 -21.06 -4.61 5.76
C ASN A 543 -19.81 -4.52 4.86
N PRO A 544 -19.19 -5.67 4.43
CA PRO A 544 -18.05 -5.60 3.53
C PRO A 544 -18.47 -4.87 2.25
N ILE A 545 -17.70 -3.88 1.84
CA ILE A 545 -17.94 -3.13 0.60
C ILE A 545 -17.38 -3.96 -0.55
N GLN A 546 -18.23 -4.29 -1.49
CA GLN A 546 -17.89 -5.06 -2.69
C GLN A 546 -18.19 -4.24 -3.94
N ARG A 547 -17.36 -4.40 -4.93
CA ARG A 547 -17.50 -3.84 -6.27
C ARG A 547 -18.11 -4.91 -7.15
N VAL A 548 -19.35 -4.70 -7.60
CA VAL A 548 -20.17 -5.69 -8.29
C VAL A 548 -20.66 -5.15 -9.62
N ASN A 549 -20.92 -6.05 -10.57
CA ASN A 549 -21.40 -5.71 -11.89
C ASN A 549 -22.90 -6.03 -12.02
N LYS A 550 -23.60 -5.20 -12.79
CA LYS A 550 -24.94 -5.48 -13.34
C LYS A 550 -24.96 -5.08 -14.81
N VAL A 551 -25.85 -5.66 -15.57
CA VAL A 551 -26.05 -5.23 -16.97
C VAL A 551 -26.72 -3.86 -16.98
N PHE A 552 -26.07 -2.88 -17.65
CA PHE A 552 -26.62 -1.56 -17.88
C PHE A 552 -27.37 -1.53 -19.21
N ASN A 553 -26.74 -1.99 -20.28
CA ASN A 553 -27.35 -2.27 -21.57
C ASN A 553 -26.65 -3.48 -22.24
N ASP A 554 -26.91 -3.78 -23.50
CA ASP A 554 -26.38 -4.96 -24.19
C ASP A 554 -24.86 -4.98 -24.33
N THR A 555 -24.17 -3.84 -24.33
CA THR A 555 -22.70 -3.73 -24.46
C THR A 555 -22.02 -3.04 -23.27
N ILE A 556 -22.77 -2.66 -22.24
CA ILE A 556 -22.22 -1.92 -21.09
C ILE A 556 -22.61 -2.59 -19.78
N LEU A 557 -21.62 -2.86 -18.96
CA LEU A 557 -21.78 -3.26 -17.57
C LEU A 557 -21.71 -2.03 -16.65
N GLY A 558 -22.70 -1.89 -15.77
CA GLY A 558 -22.64 -0.95 -14.64
C GLY A 558 -21.92 -1.61 -13.47
N ARG A 559 -20.85 -1.03 -13.03
CA ARG A 559 -20.07 -1.46 -11.88
C ARG A 559 -20.40 -0.58 -10.67
N ILE A 560 -20.87 -1.19 -9.58
CA ILE A 560 -21.43 -0.49 -8.44
C ILE A 560 -20.77 -0.96 -7.15
N PHE A 561 -20.54 -0.04 -6.21
CA PHE A 561 -20.18 -0.40 -4.84
C PHE A 561 -21.44 -0.73 -4.04
N THR A 562 -21.38 -1.79 -3.24
CA THR A 562 -22.50 -2.20 -2.38
C THR A 562 -22.00 -2.85 -1.09
N ASN A 563 -22.76 -2.72 -0.01
CA ASN A 563 -22.51 -3.50 1.21
C ASN A 563 -23.00 -4.93 1.02
N ALA A 564 -22.14 -5.91 1.14
CA ALA A 564 -22.38 -7.31 0.82
C ALA A 564 -22.57 -8.22 2.06
N GLY A 565 -23.30 -7.73 3.06
CA GLY A 565 -23.73 -8.53 4.22
C GLY A 565 -22.60 -8.87 5.21
N LEU A 566 -22.01 -10.07 5.12
CA LEU A 566 -21.02 -10.58 6.08
C LEU A 566 -19.88 -11.30 5.37
N ALA A 567 -18.64 -10.94 5.71
CA ALA A 567 -17.45 -11.71 5.33
C ALA A 567 -16.76 -12.29 6.57
N LYS A 568 -16.21 -13.50 6.44
CA LYS A 568 -15.42 -14.19 7.47
C LYS A 568 -14.11 -14.66 6.86
N GLN A 569 -13.05 -14.58 7.66
CA GLN A 569 -11.75 -15.17 7.34
C GLN A 569 -11.24 -15.93 8.57
N THR A 570 -10.91 -17.19 8.40
CA THR A 570 -10.31 -18.00 9.47
C THR A 570 -9.07 -18.66 8.91
N GLY A 571 -7.92 -18.43 9.52
CA GLY A 571 -6.67 -18.87 8.94
C GLY A 571 -5.51 -18.94 9.91
N VAL A 572 -4.39 -19.41 9.37
CA VAL A 572 -3.10 -19.52 10.05
C VAL A 572 -2.08 -18.72 9.26
N GLU A 573 -1.33 -17.91 9.96
CA GLU A 573 -0.17 -17.18 9.46
C GLU A 573 1.08 -17.66 10.18
N ALA A 574 2.15 -17.92 9.45
CA ALA A 574 3.44 -18.30 10.01
C ALA A 574 4.56 -17.47 9.38
N ASN A 575 5.49 -16.99 10.21
CA ASN A 575 6.62 -16.19 9.78
C ASN A 575 7.92 -16.72 10.39
N LEU A 576 8.91 -16.96 9.54
CA LEU A 576 10.25 -17.40 9.92
C LEU A 576 11.27 -16.36 9.45
N THR A 577 12.06 -15.86 10.36
CA THR A 577 13.29 -15.14 10.05
C THR A 577 14.44 -15.92 10.65
N TYR A 578 15.40 -16.33 9.83
CA TYR A 578 16.52 -17.14 10.31
C TYR A 578 17.80 -16.82 9.56
N ARG A 579 18.94 -16.86 10.26
CA ARG A 579 20.27 -16.65 9.67
C ARG A 579 21.12 -17.92 9.79
N VAL A 580 21.43 -18.50 8.65
CA VAL A 580 22.32 -19.66 8.55
C VAL A 580 23.76 -19.16 8.42
N GLY A 581 24.57 -19.41 9.43
CA GLY A 581 25.95 -18.89 9.47
C GLY A 581 26.00 -17.36 9.42
N LYS A 582 26.98 -16.82 8.68
CA LYS A 582 27.15 -15.38 8.42
C LYS A 582 26.66 -14.98 7.02
N VAL A 583 26.37 -15.96 6.18
CA VAL A 583 26.17 -15.80 4.74
C VAL A 583 24.70 -15.74 4.38
N TRP A 584 23.86 -16.63 4.86
CA TRP A 584 22.49 -16.80 4.39
C TRP A 584 21.47 -16.33 5.41
N GLN A 585 20.55 -15.47 4.96
CA GLN A 585 19.41 -14.98 5.73
C GLN A 585 18.10 -15.35 5.01
N MET A 586 17.20 -15.98 5.73
CA MET A 586 15.87 -16.35 5.27
C MET A 586 14.82 -15.48 5.97
N ILE A 587 13.90 -14.91 5.20
CA ILE A 587 12.66 -14.30 5.69
C ILE A 587 11.54 -14.96 4.90
N ILE A 588 10.70 -15.74 5.56
CA ILE A 588 9.62 -16.49 4.91
C ILE A 588 8.34 -16.21 5.70
N GLY A 589 7.32 -15.72 5.02
CA GLY A 589 5.98 -15.54 5.53
C GLY A 589 5.00 -16.37 4.71
N GLY A 590 4.10 -17.06 5.37
CA GLY A 590 3.01 -17.80 4.75
C GLY A 590 1.70 -17.54 5.47
N ASN A 591 0.63 -17.42 4.70
CA ASN A 591 -0.72 -17.28 5.22
C ASN A 591 -1.67 -18.17 4.43
N ILE A 592 -2.50 -18.94 5.14
CA ILE A 592 -3.55 -19.76 4.58
C ILE A 592 -4.84 -19.48 5.33
N TYR A 593 -5.93 -19.19 4.61
CA TYR A 593 -7.21 -18.93 5.23
C TYR A 593 -8.40 -19.35 4.36
N LYS A 594 -9.46 -19.74 5.02
CA LYS A 594 -10.79 -19.88 4.43
C LYS A 594 -11.44 -18.49 4.41
N TYR A 595 -11.83 -18.03 3.24
CA TYR A 595 -12.61 -16.83 3.03
C TYR A 595 -14.04 -17.21 2.69
N ASP A 596 -15.01 -16.70 3.43
CA ASP A 596 -16.43 -16.86 3.20
C ASP A 596 -17.09 -15.49 3.12
N ILE A 597 -17.88 -15.23 2.07
CA ILE A 597 -18.67 -14.01 1.93
C ILE A 597 -20.10 -14.37 1.55
N ARG A 598 -21.06 -13.77 2.25
CA ARG A 598 -22.50 -14.02 2.03
C ARG A 598 -23.34 -12.81 2.38
N GLY A 599 -24.45 -12.67 1.71
CA GLY A 599 -25.42 -11.60 1.95
C GLY A 599 -26.31 -11.37 0.76
N THR A 600 -26.64 -10.11 0.55
CA THR A 600 -27.44 -9.66 -0.58
C THR A 600 -26.73 -8.50 -1.26
N LEU A 601 -26.86 -8.41 -2.58
CA LEU A 601 -26.39 -7.32 -3.41
C LEU A 601 -27.53 -6.40 -3.80
N PHE A 602 -27.22 -5.20 -4.28
CA PHE A 602 -28.18 -4.25 -4.83
C PHE A 602 -29.36 -3.97 -3.87
N ASN A 603 -29.01 -3.55 -2.65
CA ASN A 603 -29.98 -3.21 -1.59
C ASN A 603 -30.98 -4.33 -1.26
N GLY A 604 -30.47 -5.58 -1.23
CA GLY A 604 -31.25 -6.73 -0.79
C GLY A 604 -31.89 -7.57 -1.90
N SER A 605 -31.78 -7.15 -3.16
CA SER A 605 -32.50 -7.80 -4.27
C SER A 605 -31.89 -9.11 -4.75
N LEU A 606 -30.56 -9.34 -4.54
CA LEU A 606 -29.86 -10.53 -5.06
C LEU A 606 -29.09 -11.22 -3.94
N PRO A 607 -29.55 -12.36 -3.42
CA PRO A 607 -28.79 -13.15 -2.45
C PRO A 607 -27.60 -13.83 -3.10
N PHE A 608 -26.49 -13.92 -2.36
CA PHE A 608 -25.28 -14.62 -2.82
C PHE A 608 -24.53 -15.26 -1.65
N THR A 609 -23.75 -16.29 -1.99
CA THR A 609 -22.77 -16.93 -1.11
C THR A 609 -21.59 -17.37 -1.95
N ASN A 610 -20.37 -17.01 -1.56
CA ASN A 610 -19.16 -17.46 -2.20
C ASN A 610 -18.06 -17.72 -1.18
N ASN A 611 -17.12 -18.60 -1.50
CA ASN A 611 -16.02 -18.93 -0.62
C ASN A 611 -14.81 -19.49 -1.39
N SER A 612 -13.62 -19.33 -0.78
CA SER A 612 -12.38 -19.92 -1.30
C SER A 612 -11.39 -20.18 -0.17
N TRP A 613 -10.46 -21.10 -0.41
CA TRP A 613 -9.20 -21.14 0.31
C TRP A 613 -8.21 -20.20 -0.37
N VAL A 614 -7.56 -19.35 0.42
CA VAL A 614 -6.57 -18.38 -0.06
C VAL A 614 -5.23 -18.68 0.57
N TYR A 615 -4.20 -18.70 -0.27
CA TYR A 615 -2.80 -18.92 0.15
C TYR A 615 -1.97 -17.71 -0.29
N SER A 616 -1.11 -17.23 0.58
CA SER A 616 -0.08 -16.25 0.20
C SER A 616 1.27 -16.64 0.78
N ILE A 617 2.32 -16.48 -0.02
CA ILE A 617 3.69 -16.80 0.37
C ILE A 617 4.58 -15.64 -0.03
N ASN A 618 5.32 -15.11 0.95
CA ASN A 618 6.39 -14.16 0.74
C ASN A 618 7.69 -14.80 1.22
N ALA A 619 8.65 -14.96 0.32
CA ALA A 619 9.96 -15.49 0.68
C ALA A 619 11.05 -14.56 0.19
N THR A 620 11.93 -14.15 1.09
CA THR A 620 13.13 -13.37 0.77
C THR A 620 14.35 -14.17 1.22
N GLN A 621 15.22 -14.52 0.27
CA GLN A 621 16.48 -15.21 0.51
C GLN A 621 17.62 -14.24 0.27
N GLY A 622 18.32 -13.86 1.32
CA GLY A 622 19.46 -12.94 1.27
C GLY A 622 20.79 -13.66 1.48
N PHE A 623 21.76 -13.43 0.61
CA PHE A 623 23.11 -13.97 0.72
C PHE A 623 24.11 -12.84 0.86
N SER A 624 24.84 -12.82 1.98
CA SER A 624 25.94 -11.89 2.23
C SER A 624 27.25 -12.58 1.85
N LEU A 625 27.87 -12.14 0.77
CA LEU A 625 29.11 -12.68 0.26
C LEU A 625 30.32 -11.89 0.79
N ARG A 626 31.53 -12.33 0.46
CA ARG A 626 32.76 -11.61 0.81
C ARG A 626 32.76 -10.21 0.17
N GLU A 627 33.55 -9.29 0.72
CA GLU A 627 33.75 -7.94 0.19
C GLU A 627 32.46 -7.09 0.06
N ASN A 628 31.49 -7.24 0.99
CA ASN A 628 30.26 -6.48 1.03
C ASN A 628 29.35 -6.63 -0.21
N TRP A 629 29.40 -7.77 -0.88
CA TRP A 629 28.37 -8.18 -1.83
C TRP A 629 27.18 -8.80 -1.12
N SER A 630 26.01 -8.52 -1.58
CA SER A 630 24.77 -9.19 -1.16
C SER A 630 23.88 -9.50 -2.35
N LEU A 631 23.35 -10.72 -2.35
CA LEU A 631 22.35 -11.17 -3.31
C LEU A 631 21.02 -11.33 -2.58
N GLN A 632 19.92 -11.05 -3.24
CA GLN A 632 18.58 -11.30 -2.70
C GLN A 632 17.68 -11.88 -3.79
N LEU A 633 17.03 -12.98 -3.47
CA LEU A 633 15.92 -13.55 -4.24
C LEU A 633 14.63 -13.31 -3.44
N GLY A 634 13.64 -12.69 -4.05
CA GLY A 634 12.32 -12.44 -3.51
C GLY A 634 11.25 -13.18 -4.30
N ILE A 635 10.29 -13.79 -3.61
CA ILE A 635 9.14 -14.47 -4.20
C ILE A 635 7.89 -13.97 -3.50
N ASN A 636 6.91 -13.54 -4.29
CA ASN A 636 5.57 -13.23 -3.81
C ASN A 636 4.56 -14.05 -4.61
N TYR A 637 3.73 -14.77 -3.89
CA TYR A 637 2.64 -15.56 -4.45
C TYR A 637 1.34 -15.26 -3.71
N LEU A 638 0.27 -15.05 -4.45
CA LEU A 638 -1.10 -14.95 -3.97
C LEU A 638 -1.97 -15.89 -4.81
N SER A 639 -2.72 -16.77 -4.16
CA SER A 639 -3.65 -17.66 -4.83
C SER A 639 -4.94 -16.93 -5.24
N LEU A 640 -5.76 -17.61 -5.99
CA LEU A 640 -7.12 -17.22 -6.30
C LEU A 640 -7.92 -16.87 -5.04
N ARG A 641 -8.77 -15.82 -5.10
CA ARG A 641 -9.66 -15.38 -4.04
C ARG A 641 -11.08 -15.16 -4.54
N ALA A 642 -12.06 -15.71 -3.83
CA ALA A 642 -13.47 -15.45 -4.10
C ALA A 642 -13.84 -13.98 -3.87
N THR A 643 -14.73 -13.45 -4.71
CA THR A 643 -15.41 -12.16 -4.57
C THR A 643 -16.92 -12.39 -4.47
N ALA A 644 -17.73 -11.34 -4.32
CA ALA A 644 -19.18 -11.49 -4.24
C ALA A 644 -19.80 -12.13 -5.51
N GLN A 645 -19.23 -11.88 -6.69
CA GLN A 645 -19.76 -12.36 -7.97
C GLN A 645 -18.80 -13.25 -8.77
N GLY A 646 -17.69 -13.68 -8.19
CA GLY A 646 -16.71 -14.48 -8.92
C GLY A 646 -15.39 -14.61 -8.17
N GLU A 647 -14.29 -14.31 -8.84
CA GLU A 647 -12.96 -14.56 -8.30
C GLU A 647 -11.89 -13.65 -8.91
N ASP A 648 -10.91 -13.30 -8.08
CA ASP A 648 -9.62 -12.72 -8.50
C ASP A 648 -8.62 -13.87 -8.66
N GLY A 649 -7.94 -13.96 -9.79
CA GLY A 649 -6.97 -15.01 -10.09
C GLY A 649 -5.70 -14.92 -9.27
N ALA A 650 -4.91 -15.99 -9.32
CA ALA A 650 -3.60 -16.06 -8.69
C ALA A 650 -2.61 -15.08 -9.33
N PHE A 651 -1.63 -14.64 -8.53
CA PHE A 651 -0.58 -13.72 -8.99
C PHE A 651 0.78 -14.13 -8.41
N PHE A 652 1.81 -14.15 -9.26
CA PHE A 652 3.15 -14.56 -8.89
C PHE A 652 4.19 -13.56 -9.41
N THR A 653 5.09 -13.12 -8.54
CA THR A 653 6.17 -12.18 -8.89
C THR A 653 7.48 -12.56 -8.23
N PRO A 654 8.40 -13.19 -8.96
CA PRO A 654 9.78 -13.37 -8.51
C PRO A 654 10.62 -12.13 -8.83
N ASN A 655 11.59 -11.85 -7.94
CA ASN A 655 12.49 -10.71 -8.08
C ASN A 655 13.90 -11.13 -7.65
N PHE A 656 14.92 -10.59 -8.31
CA PHE A 656 16.31 -10.81 -7.96
C PHE A 656 17.05 -9.49 -7.83
N SER A 657 17.98 -9.39 -6.89
CA SER A 657 18.83 -8.20 -6.77
C SER A 657 20.24 -8.55 -6.31
N VAL A 658 21.19 -7.76 -6.80
CA VAL A 658 22.60 -7.79 -6.43
C VAL A 658 22.99 -6.43 -5.92
N LYS A 659 23.66 -6.37 -4.78
CA LYS A 659 24.13 -5.12 -4.19
C LYS A 659 25.59 -5.23 -3.77
N LYS A 660 26.38 -4.21 -4.09
CA LYS A 660 27.75 -4.01 -3.63
C LYS A 660 27.79 -2.75 -2.76
N THR A 661 28.39 -2.83 -1.58
CA THR A 661 28.66 -1.67 -0.73
C THR A 661 30.17 -1.49 -0.57
N THR A 662 30.66 -0.26 -0.62
CA THR A 662 32.10 0.03 -0.39
C THR A 662 32.52 -0.28 1.05
N LYS A 663 33.82 -0.49 1.27
CA LYS A 663 34.37 -0.83 2.61
C LYS A 663 34.09 0.24 3.67
N ASP A 664 34.01 1.50 3.27
CA ASP A 664 33.66 2.65 4.13
C ASP A 664 32.14 2.83 4.31
N ASN A 665 31.30 1.98 3.68
CA ASN A 665 29.83 2.03 3.65
C ASN A 665 29.24 3.34 3.12
N ARG A 666 30.00 4.13 2.34
CA ARG A 666 29.51 5.38 1.77
C ARG A 666 28.77 5.16 0.46
N TRP A 667 29.27 4.30 -0.40
CA TRP A 667 28.67 4.04 -1.70
C TRP A 667 28.01 2.67 -1.72
N ASN A 668 26.88 2.59 -2.37
CA ASN A 668 26.22 1.32 -2.70
C ASN A 668 25.83 1.32 -4.17
N PHE A 669 26.05 0.20 -4.84
CA PHE A 669 25.68 -0.06 -6.23
C PHE A 669 24.73 -1.23 -6.21
N GLN A 670 23.64 -1.14 -6.93
CA GLN A 670 22.64 -2.21 -6.97
C GLN A 670 22.13 -2.43 -8.38
N ALA A 671 21.96 -3.70 -8.74
CA ALA A 671 21.21 -4.15 -9.91
C ALA A 671 20.01 -4.95 -9.43
N GLN A 672 18.84 -4.70 -10.01
CA GLN A 672 17.59 -5.40 -9.71
C GLN A 672 16.99 -5.94 -11.00
N TRP A 673 16.47 -7.14 -10.92
CA TRP A 673 15.61 -7.76 -11.92
C TRP A 673 14.27 -8.04 -11.27
N LEU A 674 13.25 -7.26 -11.62
CA LEU A 674 11.92 -7.27 -11.04
C LEU A 674 10.94 -7.95 -11.99
N PHE A 675 9.87 -8.54 -11.44
CA PHE A 675 8.81 -9.18 -12.21
C PHE A 675 9.35 -10.22 -13.22
N MET A 676 10.31 -11.04 -12.76
CA MET A 676 10.94 -12.03 -13.62
C MET A 676 9.89 -12.94 -14.24
N ASP A 677 10.00 -13.19 -15.55
CA ASP A 677 9.17 -14.18 -16.22
C ASP A 677 9.67 -15.59 -15.90
N ALA A 678 8.90 -16.29 -15.04
CA ALA A 678 9.22 -17.66 -14.66
C ALA A 678 8.59 -18.72 -15.59
N GLY A 679 7.89 -18.32 -16.65
CA GLY A 679 7.24 -19.24 -17.59
C GLY A 679 6.08 -20.05 -16.99
N LEU A 680 5.53 -19.63 -15.85
CA LEU A 680 4.52 -20.40 -15.11
C LEU A 680 3.06 -20.06 -15.52
N GLY A 681 2.85 -19.21 -16.52
CA GLY A 681 1.51 -18.81 -16.98
C GLY A 681 0.70 -17.92 -16.00
N ILE A 682 1.14 -17.82 -14.74
CA ILE A 682 0.58 -16.93 -13.70
C ILE A 682 1.54 -15.80 -13.32
N SER A 683 2.73 -15.79 -13.93
CA SER A 683 3.72 -14.73 -13.72
C SER A 683 3.26 -13.47 -14.40
N ASN A 684 3.12 -12.38 -13.60
CA ASN A 684 2.77 -11.06 -14.11
C ASN A 684 1.42 -10.97 -14.83
N ILE A 685 0.52 -11.95 -14.64
CA ILE A 685 -0.83 -11.97 -15.21
C ILE A 685 -1.83 -12.00 -14.07
N GLN A 686 -2.77 -11.07 -14.07
CA GLN A 686 -3.90 -11.07 -13.14
C GLN A 686 -5.20 -11.28 -13.90
N ARG A 687 -5.89 -12.36 -13.58
CA ARG A 687 -7.21 -12.67 -14.11
C ARG A 687 -8.29 -12.31 -13.12
N ILE A 688 -9.32 -11.58 -13.57
CA ILE A 688 -10.50 -11.24 -12.79
C ILE A 688 -11.72 -11.81 -13.51
N THR A 689 -12.53 -12.59 -12.81
CA THR A 689 -13.77 -13.18 -13.37
C THR A 689 -14.96 -12.73 -12.52
N THR A 690 -16.01 -12.25 -13.15
CA THR A 690 -17.30 -11.96 -12.51
C THR A 690 -18.46 -12.55 -13.30
N ARG A 691 -19.50 -13.01 -12.58
CA ARG A 691 -20.66 -13.69 -13.13
C ARG A 691 -21.94 -13.17 -12.47
N GLY A 692 -22.98 -13.03 -13.26
CA GLY A 692 -24.35 -12.80 -12.84
C GLY A 692 -25.30 -13.74 -13.61
N SER A 693 -26.59 -13.64 -13.33
CA SER A 693 -27.61 -14.43 -14.04
C SER A 693 -27.67 -14.13 -15.55
N ASN A 694 -27.29 -12.92 -15.95
CA ASN A 694 -27.42 -12.39 -17.30
C ASN A 694 -26.13 -11.74 -17.85
N PHE A 695 -24.98 -12.00 -17.21
CA PHE A 695 -23.67 -11.58 -17.71
C PHE A 695 -22.56 -12.53 -17.24
N TYR A 696 -21.49 -12.51 -18.00
CA TYR A 696 -20.19 -13.06 -17.66
C TYR A 696 -19.11 -12.09 -18.11
N THR A 697 -18.06 -11.92 -17.31
CA THR A 697 -16.89 -11.16 -17.72
C THR A 697 -15.62 -11.76 -17.14
N THR A 698 -14.61 -11.84 -17.98
CA THR A 698 -13.23 -12.17 -17.61
C THR A 698 -12.31 -11.10 -18.15
N THR A 699 -11.36 -10.68 -17.35
CA THR A 699 -10.31 -9.72 -17.76
C THR A 699 -8.95 -10.24 -17.32
N ASN A 700 -8.03 -10.37 -18.27
CA ASN A 700 -6.64 -10.67 -18.04
C ASN A 700 -5.83 -9.37 -18.17
N TYR A 701 -5.16 -8.98 -17.13
CA TYR A 701 -4.17 -7.92 -17.13
C TYR A 701 -2.78 -8.54 -17.19
N VAL A 702 -2.07 -8.29 -18.29
CA VAL A 702 -0.70 -8.74 -18.50
C VAL A 702 0.23 -7.56 -18.22
N TYR A 703 1.08 -7.69 -17.22
CA TYR A 703 2.03 -6.65 -16.81
C TYR A 703 3.39 -6.93 -17.41
N GLU A 704 4.14 -5.87 -17.67
CA GLU A 704 5.48 -5.96 -18.20
C GLU A 704 6.40 -6.78 -17.28
N PRO A 705 6.90 -7.94 -17.74
CA PRO A 705 7.89 -8.72 -17.00
C PRO A 705 9.31 -8.19 -17.21
N ASP A 706 10.26 -8.79 -16.50
CA ASP A 706 11.70 -8.64 -16.71
C ASP A 706 12.20 -7.19 -16.65
N GLN A 707 11.75 -6.41 -15.67
CA GLN A 707 12.23 -5.04 -15.50
C GLN A 707 13.62 -5.02 -14.84
N VAL A 708 14.61 -4.46 -15.53
CA VAL A 708 15.97 -4.31 -15.01
C VAL A 708 16.22 -2.86 -14.58
N GLN A 709 16.77 -2.68 -13.39
CA GLN A 709 17.08 -1.37 -12.83
C GLN A 709 18.48 -1.37 -12.21
N LEU A 710 19.22 -0.29 -12.43
CA LEU A 710 20.52 -0.03 -11.83
C LEU A 710 20.45 1.19 -10.95
N SER A 711 21.15 1.19 -9.82
CA SER A 711 21.19 2.35 -8.96
C SER A 711 22.51 2.53 -8.24
N VAL A 712 22.75 3.78 -7.90
CA VAL A 712 23.91 4.23 -7.11
C VAL A 712 23.43 5.07 -5.96
N GLY A 713 23.78 4.67 -4.75
CA GLY A 713 23.47 5.39 -3.54
C GLY A 713 24.70 5.88 -2.80
N PHE A 714 24.60 7.05 -2.20
CA PHE A 714 25.62 7.66 -1.37
C PHE A 714 25.10 7.92 0.05
N ASN A 715 25.89 7.57 1.06
CA ASN A 715 25.58 7.78 2.46
C ASN A 715 26.76 8.45 3.18
N LEU A 716 26.57 9.66 3.65
CA LEU A 716 27.51 10.33 4.53
C LEU A 716 26.91 10.46 5.93
N ILE A 717 27.54 9.82 6.92
CA ILE A 717 27.17 9.95 8.33
C ILE A 717 28.44 10.43 9.06
N LYS A 718 28.52 11.72 9.36
CA LYS A 718 29.58 12.27 10.23
C LYS A 718 29.13 12.13 11.69
N LYS A 719 29.73 11.18 12.42
CA LYS A 719 29.64 11.13 13.89
C LYS A 719 30.72 12.03 14.49
N ASN A 720 30.33 13.05 15.21
CA ASN A 720 31.27 13.70 16.15
C ASN A 720 31.56 12.72 17.29
N ARG A 721 32.86 12.64 17.70
CA ARG A 721 33.45 11.68 18.61
C ARG A 721 32.58 11.35 19.84
N LYS A 722 32.61 10.06 20.20
CA LYS A 722 32.06 9.41 21.40
C LYS A 722 31.92 10.31 22.60
N ILE A 723 30.70 10.53 23.07
CA ILE A 723 30.39 10.61 24.48
C ILE A 723 29.66 9.30 24.79
N SER A 724 30.24 8.45 25.62
CA SER A 724 29.56 7.33 26.21
C SER A 724 28.45 7.89 27.07
N LEU A 725 27.22 7.82 26.59
CA LEU A 725 26.05 7.99 27.44
C LEU A 725 26.06 6.81 28.43
N PRO A 726 25.79 7.04 29.74
CA PRO A 726 25.54 5.95 30.64
C PRO A 726 24.45 5.09 30.04
N GLN A 727 24.71 3.79 29.86
CA GLN A 727 23.71 2.82 29.47
C GLN A 727 22.63 2.86 30.54
N SER A 728 21.42 3.22 30.16
CA SER A 728 20.29 3.05 31.04
C SER A 728 20.09 1.55 31.23
N GLU A 729 20.42 1.06 32.41
CA GLU A 729 20.14 -0.34 32.82
C GLU A 729 18.64 -0.69 32.70
N MET A 730 17.76 0.30 32.57
CA MET A 730 16.34 0.13 32.33
C MET A 730 15.99 -0.32 30.91
N ALA A 731 16.80 0.00 29.91
CA ALA A 731 16.53 -0.42 28.53
C ALA A 731 16.78 -1.92 28.29
N GLU A 732 17.60 -2.56 29.12
CA GLU A 732 17.86 -4.02 29.05
C GLU A 732 16.87 -4.85 29.88
N LYS A 733 16.18 -4.28 30.85
CA LYS A 733 15.20 -5.00 31.69
C LYS A 733 13.77 -4.99 31.13
N GLU A 734 13.52 -4.32 30.02
CA GLU A 734 12.21 -4.32 29.34
C GLU A 734 12.13 -5.29 28.14
N PHE A 735 13.07 -6.24 28.04
CA PHE A 735 13.06 -7.30 27.03
C PHE A 735 12.51 -8.61 27.58
#